data_a2790b25ca8441d89ea36550e1ff5a27
#
_entry.id   a2790b25ca8441d89ea36550e1ff5a27
#
_cell.length_a   1.000
_cell.length_b   1.000
_cell.length_c   1.000
_cell.angle_alpha   90.00
_cell.angle_beta   90.00
_cell.angle_gamma   90.00
#
_symmetry.space_group_name_H-M   'P 1'
#
loop_
_entity.id
_entity.type
_entity.pdbx_description
1 polymer ?
#
loop_
_entity_poly.entity_id
_entity_poly.type
_entity_poly.pdbx_seq_one_letter_code
_entity_poly.pdbx_strand_id
1 'polypeptide(L)'
;MARVGVTGDGAPPAKRRKGASGGAASLPSSCASGGRARTVASIARASSLSERHVRAAVALLDDECTVPFIARYRKEATGGMDENALRDVAARLADLDRLESRRDAILSSLDKSGSLHPSLERAVRAADTHTALEDLYLPHRPKRATRAAAAVARGLEPLADALLDPRGCPPGGPRALARSRFLTRDVPTVDDALRGARDIIAERASEISAAREAAREAIRRGGRLTCARVPEKPTKTSAKAAAASDASAKAKAAARSKAKASDAAREYFDFTRDVRAMQPHQTLAVERAESAGVLRVSLAFDLGAATTAATRALLPSKVPRAQFDEAEAAVADGVKRLLAPAVEREARATLREAARRRAVVDFGANLRALLSAPPMRPAATVVGVDPAYRTGCKLAAVDPTGAVLGVDVVHLPEVRGGNRNDGGRDDAKRGRGAGSRGGGDGSSSSSWSSDAASAKFLSFCRRHGATAVAVGDGVGTREAERLVASSVASSDVAIGWRVVSEAGASVYSASPLAASELPDVDVSRRGAVSIARRLQDPMAELVKIDPRSLGVGLYQHDVAGKELARELDEVVRSAVAAAGVNLNTASASLLARVPGFNARVAADVVARRDALGAFRSRAELLDVRGIGPKTFQQAAGFLRVDGAEDALERTGVHPESFDVARHAVAAALELANDAETKSSDEVVVIDDDDPDDDVVIVRETFLTTRSDATATANAKSSSWFSSSDGKKRPREGSNPRASTTSAEDVRRARPGVLRLLGDDAALASLADRLGAGPLDLRGVLEALAATSVDDRPAADAKSLLRTSATDAKDLVPGRVVAGEIRNVVPFGAFVDVGVGVSGLLHRSEMRLKGGVEPHAAFRAGQAVRVRVETVDAERGRIRLALADQRTNRGGRGNSAG
;
A
#
# COMPACT_ATOMS: atom_id res chain seq x y z
N MET A 1 -39.27 -7.65 -62.48
CA MET A 1 -39.16 -9.01 -62.96
C MET A 1 -37.99 -9.70 -62.32
N ALA A 2 -38.25 -10.87 -61.74
CA ALA A 2 -37.34 -11.93 -61.21
C ALA A 2 -36.47 -11.54 -60.02
N ARG A 3 -36.80 -11.88 -58.80
CA ARG A 3 -36.87 -13.17 -58.06
C ARG A 3 -35.65 -14.11 -58.27
N VAL A 4 -35.08 -14.43 -57.14
CA VAL A 4 -34.41 -15.68 -56.67
C VAL A 4 -33.13 -15.31 -55.88
N GLY A 5 -32.83 -15.71 -54.69
CA GLY A 5 -33.39 -16.64 -53.74
C GLY A 5 -32.47 -16.63 -52.53
N VAL A 6 -33.10 -16.86 -51.44
CA VAL A 6 -32.49 -17.00 -50.04
C VAL A 6 -31.89 -18.39 -49.92
N THR A 7 -30.73 -18.47 -49.26
CA THR A 7 -30.29 -19.55 -48.34
C THR A 7 -28.96 -19.05 -47.73
N GLY A 8 -28.64 -19.07 -46.50
CA GLY A 8 -29.11 -19.83 -45.36
C GLY A 8 -27.96 -19.89 -44.43
N ASP A 9 -28.17 -19.48 -43.22
CA ASP A 9 -27.56 -19.82 -41.94
C ASP A 9 -26.22 -20.52 -41.87
N GLY A 10 -25.37 -19.94 -41.03
CA GLY A 10 -24.19 -20.53 -40.50
C GLY A 10 -23.66 -19.81 -39.26
N ALA A 11 -24.46 -19.72 -38.17
CA ALA A 11 -23.93 -19.32 -36.88
C ALA A 11 -23.03 -20.45 -36.32
N PRO A 12 -21.85 -20.11 -35.74
CA PRO A 12 -21.02 -21.15 -35.12
C PRO A 12 -21.61 -21.60 -33.78
N PRO A 13 -21.47 -22.88 -33.40
CA PRO A 13 -22.15 -23.46 -32.23
C PRO A 13 -21.55 -22.90 -30.93
N ALA A 14 -22.45 -22.47 -30.02
CA ALA A 14 -22.16 -22.12 -28.66
C ALA A 14 -21.39 -23.23 -27.94
N LYS A 15 -20.16 -22.95 -27.49
CA LYS A 15 -19.40 -23.84 -26.60
C LYS A 15 -20.13 -23.99 -25.28
N ARG A 16 -20.79 -25.11 -25.11
CA ARG A 16 -21.32 -25.62 -23.84
C ARG A 16 -20.20 -25.60 -22.80
N ARG A 17 -20.29 -24.71 -21.81
CA ARG A 17 -19.48 -24.79 -20.58
C ARG A 17 -19.88 -26.09 -19.87
N LYS A 18 -19.01 -27.09 -19.89
CA LYS A 18 -19.04 -28.20 -18.96
C LYS A 18 -18.83 -27.64 -17.56
N GLY A 19 -19.85 -27.70 -16.71
CA GLY A 19 -19.73 -27.52 -15.28
C GLY A 19 -18.79 -28.61 -14.75
N ALA A 20 -17.61 -28.20 -14.35
CA ALA A 20 -16.74 -29.03 -13.54
C ALA A 20 -17.28 -29.03 -12.11
N SER A 21 -18.14 -30.00 -11.81
CA SER A 21 -18.35 -30.47 -10.44
C SER A 21 -17.10 -31.26 -10.05
N GLY A 22 -16.06 -30.55 -9.63
CA GLY A 22 -14.93 -31.13 -8.94
C GLY A 22 -15.40 -31.52 -7.55
N GLY A 23 -15.69 -32.80 -7.34
CA GLY A 23 -15.83 -33.36 -6.02
C GLY A 23 -14.56 -33.06 -5.22
N ALA A 24 -14.66 -32.20 -4.24
CA ALA A 24 -13.66 -32.08 -3.19
C ALA A 24 -13.66 -33.45 -2.48
N ALA A 25 -12.64 -34.26 -2.73
CA ALA A 25 -12.33 -35.39 -1.89
C ALA A 25 -12.06 -34.83 -0.49
N SER A 26 -13.03 -35.03 0.40
CA SER A 26 -12.89 -34.76 1.83
C SER A 26 -11.75 -35.62 2.36
N LEU A 27 -10.60 -34.98 2.65
CA LEU A 27 -9.53 -35.59 3.41
C LEU A 27 -10.06 -35.97 4.80
N PRO A 28 -9.63 -37.10 5.38
CA PRO A 28 -10.08 -37.51 6.70
C PRO A 28 -9.70 -36.46 7.74
N SER A 29 -10.68 -36.04 8.55
CA SER A 29 -10.61 -34.92 9.51
C SER A 29 -9.49 -35.02 10.56
N SER A 30 -8.87 -36.17 10.75
CA SER A 30 -7.76 -36.39 11.68
C SER A 30 -6.40 -35.90 11.19
N CYS A 31 -6.15 -35.84 9.87
CA CYS A 31 -4.88 -35.29 9.32
C CYS A 31 -4.89 -33.78 9.21
N ALA A 32 -6.07 -33.17 9.01
CA ALA A 32 -6.22 -31.72 8.92
C ALA A 32 -5.97 -30.99 10.25
N SER A 33 -6.33 -31.59 11.38
CA SER A 33 -6.16 -30.97 12.71
C SER A 33 -4.69 -30.90 13.14
N GLY A 34 -3.91 -31.93 12.86
CA GLY A 34 -2.46 -31.94 13.20
C GLY A 34 -1.62 -31.00 12.36
N GLY A 35 -2.01 -30.75 11.11
CA GLY A 35 -1.40 -29.77 10.19
C GLY A 35 -1.64 -28.36 10.69
N ARG A 36 -2.89 -28.00 10.96
CA ARG A 36 -3.27 -26.66 11.41
C ARG A 36 -2.66 -26.29 12.76
N ALA A 37 -2.53 -27.22 13.71
CA ALA A 37 -1.85 -26.99 14.98
C ALA A 37 -0.37 -26.64 14.82
N ARG A 38 0.35 -27.32 13.91
CA ARG A 38 1.75 -26.99 13.57
C ARG A 38 1.87 -25.61 12.90
N THR A 39 0.95 -25.27 12.00
CA THR A 39 0.86 -23.96 11.36
C THR A 39 0.72 -22.85 12.41
N VAL A 40 -0.24 -23.00 13.34
CA VAL A 40 -0.48 -22.04 14.44
C VAL A 40 0.77 -21.86 15.30
N ALA A 41 1.41 -22.96 15.74
CA ALA A 41 2.63 -22.90 16.55
C ALA A 41 3.81 -22.24 15.81
N SER A 42 3.94 -22.46 14.49
CA SER A 42 4.95 -21.83 13.65
C SER A 42 4.73 -20.31 13.55
N ILE A 43 3.47 -19.88 13.30
CA ILE A 43 3.11 -18.46 13.25
C ILE A 43 3.36 -17.80 14.61
N ALA A 44 2.90 -18.40 15.70
CA ALA A 44 3.04 -17.86 17.05
C ALA A 44 4.52 -17.61 17.42
N ARG A 45 5.39 -18.58 17.11
CA ARG A 45 6.84 -18.46 17.33
C ARG A 45 7.46 -17.35 16.48
N ALA A 46 7.08 -17.28 15.19
CA ALA A 46 7.64 -16.31 14.26
C ALA A 46 7.19 -14.87 14.53
N SER A 47 5.98 -14.69 15.10
CA SER A 47 5.39 -13.38 15.42
C SER A 47 5.58 -12.99 16.89
N SER A 48 6.18 -13.86 17.74
CA SER A 48 6.28 -13.66 19.20
C SER A 48 4.94 -13.43 19.88
N LEU A 49 3.87 -14.06 19.35
CA LEU A 49 2.50 -13.95 19.85
C LEU A 49 2.10 -15.23 20.62
N SER A 50 1.13 -15.11 21.53
CA SER A 50 0.57 -16.25 22.23
C SER A 50 -0.12 -17.22 21.26
N GLU A 51 0.20 -18.50 21.34
CA GLU A 51 -0.40 -19.55 20.49
C GLU A 51 -1.93 -19.62 20.63
N ARG A 52 -2.48 -19.34 21.82
CA ARG A 52 -3.91 -19.26 22.06
C ARG A 52 -4.56 -18.18 21.19
N HIS A 53 -3.98 -16.99 21.18
CA HIS A 53 -4.51 -15.84 20.45
C HIS A 53 -4.32 -16.02 18.94
N VAL A 54 -3.17 -16.56 18.49
CA VAL A 54 -2.97 -16.90 17.07
C VAL A 54 -3.97 -17.95 16.60
N ARG A 55 -4.28 -18.97 17.42
CA ARG A 55 -5.30 -19.99 17.10
C ARG A 55 -6.68 -19.37 16.93
N ALA A 56 -7.06 -18.45 17.82
CA ALA A 56 -8.33 -17.73 17.71
C ALA A 56 -8.37 -16.84 16.46
N ALA A 57 -7.28 -16.10 16.17
CA ALA A 57 -7.18 -15.28 14.97
C ALA A 57 -7.29 -16.13 13.69
N VAL A 58 -6.60 -17.27 13.62
CA VAL A 58 -6.68 -18.20 12.47
C VAL A 58 -8.09 -18.76 12.31
N ALA A 59 -8.76 -19.15 13.40
CA ALA A 59 -10.13 -19.63 13.34
C ALA A 59 -11.10 -18.57 12.78
N LEU A 60 -10.97 -17.32 13.23
CA LEU A 60 -11.78 -16.21 12.73
C LEU A 60 -11.49 -15.90 11.24
N LEU A 61 -10.22 -16.02 10.81
CA LEU A 61 -9.85 -15.87 9.39
C LEU A 61 -10.39 -17.02 8.53
N ASP A 62 -10.35 -18.25 9.03
CA ASP A 62 -10.92 -19.42 8.36
C ASP A 62 -12.47 -19.32 8.26
N ASP A 63 -13.12 -18.65 9.21
CA ASP A 63 -14.53 -18.27 9.17
C ASP A 63 -14.81 -17.08 8.24
N GLU A 64 -13.83 -16.66 7.44
CA GLU A 64 -13.92 -15.53 6.50
C GLU A 64 -14.24 -14.18 7.19
N CYS A 65 -13.90 -14.02 8.47
CA CYS A 65 -13.98 -12.73 9.14
C CYS A 65 -12.92 -11.77 8.56
N THR A 66 -13.35 -10.54 8.32
CA THR A 66 -12.43 -9.50 7.79
C THR A 66 -11.47 -9.00 8.87
N VAL A 67 -10.24 -8.67 8.49
CA VAL A 67 -9.22 -8.15 9.42
C VAL A 67 -9.71 -6.94 10.23
N PRO A 68 -10.37 -5.91 9.64
CA PRO A 68 -10.89 -4.79 10.42
C PRO A 68 -11.94 -5.21 11.46
N PHE A 69 -12.80 -6.18 11.13
CA PHE A 69 -13.80 -6.70 12.06
C PHE A 69 -13.13 -7.40 13.25
N ILE A 70 -12.16 -8.28 12.99
CA ILE A 70 -11.43 -9.00 14.04
C ILE A 70 -10.69 -8.00 14.95
N ALA A 71 -9.97 -7.05 14.38
CA ALA A 71 -9.20 -6.06 15.12
C ALA A 71 -10.04 -5.17 16.03
N ARG A 72 -11.27 -4.86 15.63
CA ARG A 72 -12.13 -3.93 16.36
C ARG A 72 -13.11 -4.62 17.31
N TYR A 73 -13.70 -5.74 16.91
CA TYR A 73 -14.83 -6.37 17.61
C TYR A 73 -14.52 -7.76 18.16
N ARG A 74 -13.30 -8.25 18.08
CA ARG A 74 -12.87 -9.55 18.64
C ARG A 74 -11.52 -9.41 19.36
N LYS A 75 -11.34 -8.26 20.05
CA LYS A 75 -10.08 -7.94 20.76
C LYS A 75 -9.78 -8.95 21.84
N GLU A 76 -10.79 -9.35 22.62
CA GLU A 76 -10.62 -10.31 23.71
C GLU A 76 -10.15 -11.68 23.20
N ALA A 77 -10.76 -12.18 22.14
CA ALA A 77 -10.39 -13.47 21.55
C ALA A 77 -8.96 -13.50 21.02
N THR A 78 -8.48 -12.38 20.47
CA THR A 78 -7.17 -12.26 19.83
C THR A 78 -6.11 -11.64 20.74
N GLY A 79 -6.45 -11.30 22.00
CA GLY A 79 -5.53 -10.65 22.93
C GLY A 79 -5.10 -9.25 22.50
N GLY A 80 -6.03 -8.51 21.88
CA GLY A 80 -5.80 -7.12 21.46
C GLY A 80 -4.91 -6.96 20.21
N MET A 81 -4.81 -7.97 19.35
CA MET A 81 -4.07 -7.85 18.08
C MET A 81 -4.63 -6.69 17.24
N ASP A 82 -3.74 -5.79 16.81
CA ASP A 82 -4.08 -4.74 15.86
C ASP A 82 -4.21 -5.28 14.41
N GLU A 83 -4.66 -4.43 13.49
CA GLU A 83 -4.80 -4.81 12.10
C GLU A 83 -3.47 -5.25 11.45
N ASN A 84 -2.32 -4.71 11.89
CA ASN A 84 -1.03 -5.05 11.30
C ASN A 84 -0.60 -6.45 11.76
N ALA A 85 -0.75 -6.75 13.04
CA ALA A 85 -0.49 -8.08 13.59
C ALA A 85 -1.39 -9.14 12.93
N LEU A 86 -2.69 -8.85 12.75
CA LEU A 86 -3.62 -9.75 12.08
C LEU A 86 -3.30 -9.95 10.60
N ARG A 87 -2.86 -8.90 9.88
CA ARG A 87 -2.39 -9.03 8.49
C ARG A 87 -1.11 -9.87 8.40
N ASP A 88 -0.19 -9.71 9.35
CA ASP A 88 1.02 -10.54 9.40
C ASP A 88 0.67 -12.01 9.65
N VAL A 89 -0.26 -12.30 10.58
CA VAL A 89 -0.79 -13.66 10.80
C VAL A 89 -1.44 -14.20 9.53
N ALA A 90 -2.31 -13.43 8.85
CA ALA A 90 -2.98 -13.85 7.63
C ALA A 90 -1.99 -14.10 6.46
N ALA A 91 -0.98 -13.24 6.31
CA ALA A 91 0.05 -13.40 5.29
C ALA A 91 0.89 -14.66 5.54
N ARG A 92 1.33 -14.89 6.79
CA ARG A 92 2.09 -16.10 7.16
C ARG A 92 1.25 -17.37 7.00
N LEU A 93 -0.03 -17.30 7.32
CA LEU A 93 -0.98 -18.39 7.10
C LEU A 93 -1.04 -18.76 5.62
N ALA A 94 -1.24 -17.78 4.75
CA ALA A 94 -1.27 -17.99 3.31
C ALA A 94 0.08 -18.51 2.73
N ASP A 95 1.22 -18.07 3.29
CA ASP A 95 2.55 -18.57 2.92
C ASP A 95 2.73 -20.05 3.31
N LEU A 96 2.30 -20.43 4.51
CA LEU A 96 2.36 -21.82 4.97
C LEU A 96 1.41 -22.73 4.20
N ASP A 97 0.19 -22.28 3.89
CA ASP A 97 -0.76 -23.02 3.06
C ASP A 97 -0.19 -23.26 1.64
N ARG A 98 0.52 -22.27 1.08
CA ARG A 98 1.24 -22.42 -0.20
C ARG A 98 2.39 -23.43 -0.09
N LEU A 99 3.14 -23.40 1.01
CA LEU A 99 4.22 -24.36 1.26
C LEU A 99 3.69 -25.78 1.34
N GLU A 100 2.58 -26.01 2.09
CA GLU A 100 1.95 -27.33 2.18
C GLU A 100 1.44 -27.81 0.83
N SER A 101 0.72 -26.97 0.07
CA SER A 101 0.24 -27.31 -1.27
C SER A 101 1.39 -27.68 -2.21
N ARG A 102 2.51 -26.95 -2.10
CA ARG A 102 3.71 -27.23 -2.90
C ARG A 102 4.37 -28.54 -2.47
N ARG A 103 4.42 -28.84 -1.17
CA ARG A 103 4.93 -30.09 -0.60
C ARG A 103 4.16 -31.29 -1.16
N ASP A 104 2.83 -31.22 -1.12
CA ASP A 104 1.96 -32.30 -1.64
C ASP A 104 2.15 -32.50 -3.14
N ALA A 105 2.28 -31.43 -3.91
CA ALA A 105 2.56 -31.51 -5.33
C ALA A 105 3.92 -32.17 -5.64
N ILE A 106 4.95 -31.87 -4.84
CA ILE A 106 6.28 -32.49 -4.98
C ILE A 106 6.24 -33.97 -4.61
N LEU A 107 5.62 -34.34 -3.49
CA LEU A 107 5.46 -35.73 -3.08
C LEU A 107 4.73 -36.55 -4.15
N SER A 108 3.63 -36.01 -4.69
CA SER A 108 2.91 -36.66 -5.79
C SER A 108 3.76 -36.77 -7.07
N SER A 109 4.61 -35.81 -7.38
CA SER A 109 5.51 -35.85 -8.52
C SER A 109 6.62 -36.91 -8.35
N LEU A 110 7.21 -36.97 -7.15
CA LEU A 110 8.25 -37.96 -6.78
C LEU A 110 7.70 -39.39 -6.78
N ASP A 111 6.48 -39.59 -6.30
CA ASP A 111 5.79 -40.87 -6.32
C ASP A 111 5.57 -41.37 -7.76
N LYS A 112 5.00 -40.49 -8.62
CA LYS A 112 4.76 -40.79 -10.05
C LYS A 112 6.04 -41.10 -10.81
N SER A 113 7.19 -40.53 -10.46
CA SER A 113 8.49 -40.79 -11.08
C SER A 113 9.21 -42.00 -10.49
N GLY A 114 8.65 -42.66 -9.47
CA GLY A 114 9.28 -43.76 -8.74
C GLY A 114 10.54 -43.35 -7.96
N SER A 115 10.73 -42.05 -7.75
CA SER A 115 11.92 -41.52 -7.07
C SER A 115 11.69 -41.29 -5.55
N LEU A 116 10.48 -41.56 -5.07
CA LEU A 116 10.13 -41.36 -3.68
C LEU A 116 10.63 -42.52 -2.80
N HIS A 117 11.61 -42.22 -1.95
CA HIS A 117 12.10 -43.16 -0.94
C HIS A 117 11.93 -42.62 0.46
N PRO A 118 11.86 -43.46 1.53
CA PRO A 118 11.43 -43.02 2.87
C PRO A 118 12.29 -41.91 3.50
N SER A 119 13.58 -41.83 3.16
CA SER A 119 14.44 -40.75 3.68
C SER A 119 14.17 -39.42 2.97
N LEU A 120 13.90 -39.43 1.66
CA LEU A 120 13.53 -38.22 0.90
C LEU A 120 12.14 -37.73 1.33
N GLU A 121 11.17 -38.64 1.49
CA GLU A 121 9.85 -38.30 1.98
C GLU A 121 9.92 -37.58 3.34
N ARG A 122 10.69 -38.15 4.28
CA ARG A 122 10.90 -37.49 5.60
C ARG A 122 11.55 -36.13 5.46
N ALA A 123 12.56 -35.98 4.60
CA ALA A 123 13.22 -34.69 4.37
C ALA A 123 12.27 -33.65 3.75
N VAL A 124 11.47 -34.06 2.76
CA VAL A 124 10.46 -33.18 2.11
C VAL A 124 9.38 -32.76 3.11
N ARG A 125 8.91 -33.69 3.98
CA ARG A 125 7.94 -33.36 5.04
C ARG A 125 8.51 -32.47 6.14
N ALA A 126 9.83 -32.55 6.39
CA ALA A 126 10.52 -31.74 7.40
C ALA A 126 10.97 -30.36 6.88
N ALA A 127 10.90 -30.10 5.58
CA ALA A 127 11.35 -28.84 5.00
C ALA A 127 10.42 -27.67 5.43
N ASP A 128 10.96 -26.67 6.12
CA ASP A 128 10.21 -25.53 6.68
C ASP A 128 10.14 -24.32 5.75
N THR A 129 10.83 -24.37 4.61
CA THR A 129 10.87 -23.26 3.66
C THR A 129 10.70 -23.74 2.22
N HIS A 130 10.12 -22.89 1.37
CA HIS A 130 10.04 -23.15 -0.07
C HIS A 130 11.40 -23.44 -0.70
N THR A 131 12.45 -22.73 -0.27
CA THR A 131 13.81 -22.89 -0.77
C THR A 131 14.36 -24.28 -0.45
N ALA A 132 14.25 -24.73 0.80
CA ALA A 132 14.69 -26.06 1.21
C ALA A 132 13.90 -27.17 0.48
N LEU A 133 12.60 -26.96 0.31
CA LEU A 133 11.72 -27.88 -0.40
C LEU A 133 12.09 -28.00 -1.88
N GLU A 134 12.36 -26.89 -2.57
CA GLU A 134 12.79 -26.89 -3.96
C GLU A 134 14.20 -27.48 -4.15
N ASP A 135 15.12 -27.28 -3.21
CA ASP A 135 16.46 -27.86 -3.25
C ASP A 135 16.41 -29.39 -3.15
N LEU A 136 15.54 -29.95 -2.30
CA LEU A 136 15.32 -31.40 -2.21
C LEU A 136 14.70 -31.98 -3.49
N TYR A 137 13.85 -31.22 -4.16
CA TYR A 137 13.19 -31.63 -5.40
C TYR A 137 14.09 -31.47 -6.64
N LEU A 138 15.07 -30.56 -6.61
CA LEU A 138 15.86 -30.13 -7.77
C LEU A 138 16.55 -31.31 -8.51
N PRO A 139 17.19 -32.32 -7.84
CA PRO A 139 17.80 -33.47 -8.50
C PRO A 139 16.78 -34.34 -9.23
N HIS A 140 15.53 -34.37 -8.76
CA HIS A 140 14.46 -35.26 -9.26
C HIS A 140 13.54 -34.56 -10.28
N ARG A 141 13.75 -33.29 -10.52
CA ARG A 141 12.93 -32.53 -11.45
C ARG A 141 13.22 -32.90 -12.90
N PRO A 142 12.21 -33.07 -13.78
CA PRO A 142 12.42 -33.26 -15.21
C PRO A 142 13.31 -32.16 -15.79
N LYS A 143 14.46 -32.57 -16.35
CA LYS A 143 15.48 -31.64 -16.84
C LYS A 143 15.23 -31.28 -18.31
N ARG A 144 15.55 -30.03 -18.66
CA ARG A 144 15.63 -29.61 -20.05
C ARG A 144 16.89 -30.17 -20.68
N ALA A 145 17.06 -30.03 -22.01
CA ALA A 145 18.29 -30.43 -22.71
C ALA A 145 19.51 -29.65 -22.16
N THR A 146 20.31 -30.30 -21.31
CA THR A 146 21.57 -29.81 -20.75
C THR A 146 22.76 -30.51 -21.36
N ARG A 147 23.99 -30.00 -21.16
CA ARG A 147 25.23 -30.72 -21.57
C ARG A 147 25.32 -32.05 -20.86
N ALA A 148 24.99 -32.12 -19.59
CA ALA A 148 24.96 -33.35 -18.81
C ALA A 148 23.92 -34.33 -19.37
N ALA A 149 22.67 -33.85 -19.64
CA ALA A 149 21.65 -34.70 -20.24
C ALA A 149 22.08 -35.27 -21.63
N ALA A 150 22.79 -34.47 -22.43
CA ALA A 150 23.37 -34.94 -23.68
C ALA A 150 24.50 -35.95 -23.47
N ALA A 151 25.30 -35.82 -22.43
CA ALA A 151 26.33 -36.76 -22.06
C ALA A 151 25.75 -38.11 -21.54
N VAL A 152 24.69 -38.04 -20.73
CA VAL A 152 23.95 -39.23 -20.26
C VAL A 152 23.35 -39.97 -21.46
N ALA A 153 22.73 -39.26 -22.40
CA ALA A 153 22.20 -39.88 -23.63
C ALA A 153 23.28 -40.58 -24.50
N ARG A 154 24.55 -40.16 -24.39
CA ARG A 154 25.71 -40.80 -25.01
C ARG A 154 26.30 -41.96 -24.18
N GLY A 155 25.68 -42.36 -23.07
CA GLY A 155 26.11 -43.43 -22.20
C GLY A 155 27.33 -43.13 -21.30
N LEU A 156 27.58 -41.83 -20.99
CA LEU A 156 28.74 -41.42 -20.22
C LEU A 156 28.48 -41.37 -18.70
N GLU A 157 27.28 -41.66 -18.23
CA GLU A 157 26.94 -41.69 -16.83
C GLU A 157 27.78 -42.69 -16.01
N PRO A 158 27.99 -43.95 -16.45
CA PRO A 158 28.87 -44.89 -15.74
C PRO A 158 30.33 -44.43 -15.63
N LEU A 159 30.80 -43.60 -16.59
CA LEU A 159 32.14 -42.99 -16.49
C LEU A 159 32.17 -41.91 -15.39
N ALA A 160 31.12 -41.11 -15.31
CA ALA A 160 30.99 -40.10 -14.23
C ALA A 160 30.89 -40.76 -12.84
N ASP A 161 30.14 -41.88 -12.73
CA ASP A 161 30.03 -42.66 -11.49
C ASP A 161 31.38 -43.26 -11.10
N ALA A 162 32.11 -43.84 -12.10
CA ALA A 162 33.46 -44.39 -11.87
C ALA A 162 34.47 -43.34 -11.40
N LEU A 163 34.32 -42.08 -11.84
CA LEU A 163 35.13 -40.94 -11.35
C LEU A 163 34.84 -40.59 -9.89
N LEU A 164 33.64 -40.86 -9.41
CA LEU A 164 33.25 -40.59 -8.01
C LEU A 164 33.45 -41.79 -7.07
N ASP A 165 33.60 -43.02 -7.60
CA ASP A 165 33.84 -44.23 -6.81
C ASP A 165 35.36 -44.46 -6.61
N PRO A 166 35.89 -44.62 -5.39
CA PRO A 166 37.31 -44.91 -5.13
C PRO A 166 37.88 -46.12 -5.88
N ARG A 167 37.05 -47.08 -6.24
CA ARG A 167 37.41 -48.29 -6.96
C ARG A 167 36.96 -48.28 -8.42
N GLY A 168 36.36 -47.17 -8.89
CA GLY A 168 35.72 -47.11 -10.19
C GLY A 168 36.68 -47.07 -11.38
N CYS A 169 37.95 -46.69 -11.17
CA CYS A 169 38.92 -46.57 -12.25
C CYS A 169 40.01 -47.67 -12.18
N PRO A 170 40.47 -48.23 -13.30
CA PRO A 170 41.57 -49.21 -13.39
C PRO A 170 42.91 -48.51 -13.01
N PRO A 171 44.02 -49.31 -12.85
CA PRO A 171 45.34 -48.78 -12.53
C PRO A 171 45.88 -47.68 -13.48
N GLY A 172 45.44 -47.64 -14.70
CA GLY A 172 45.75 -46.59 -15.67
C GLY A 172 44.91 -45.31 -15.54
N GLY A 173 44.01 -45.23 -14.53
CA GLY A 173 43.21 -44.09 -14.20
C GLY A 173 42.08 -43.75 -15.15
N PRO A 174 41.46 -42.52 -15.04
CA PRO A 174 40.31 -42.12 -15.81
C PRO A 174 40.48 -42.20 -17.33
N ARG A 175 41.64 -41.79 -17.82
CA ARG A 175 41.95 -41.82 -19.26
C ARG A 175 42.00 -43.23 -19.85
N ALA A 176 42.54 -44.19 -19.09
CA ALA A 176 42.57 -45.63 -19.49
C ALA A 176 41.15 -46.22 -19.53
N LEU A 177 40.32 -45.89 -18.51
CA LEU A 177 38.93 -46.30 -18.46
C LEU A 177 38.12 -45.74 -19.64
N ALA A 178 38.25 -44.43 -19.92
CA ALA A 178 37.60 -43.76 -21.01
C ALA A 178 37.96 -44.38 -22.37
N ARG A 179 39.27 -44.68 -22.57
CA ARG A 179 39.76 -45.29 -23.82
C ARG A 179 39.24 -46.74 -24.02
N SER A 180 39.11 -47.50 -22.94
CA SER A 180 38.76 -48.93 -23.07
C SER A 180 37.27 -49.19 -23.22
N ARG A 181 36.38 -48.29 -22.72
CA ARG A 181 34.95 -48.60 -22.59
C ARG A 181 33.99 -47.53 -23.13
N PHE A 182 34.45 -46.30 -23.36
CA PHE A 182 33.55 -45.20 -23.64
C PHE A 182 33.76 -44.46 -24.97
N LEU A 183 34.68 -44.98 -25.81
CA LEU A 183 34.83 -44.47 -27.16
C LEU A 183 33.76 -45.09 -28.08
N THR A 184 32.96 -44.24 -28.69
CA THR A 184 31.88 -44.59 -29.62
C THR A 184 31.93 -43.63 -30.80
N ARG A 185 31.06 -43.86 -31.84
CA ARG A 185 30.92 -42.92 -32.96
C ARG A 185 30.54 -41.51 -32.50
N ASP A 186 29.73 -41.43 -31.45
CA ASP A 186 29.25 -40.12 -30.89
C ASP A 186 30.22 -39.55 -29.84
N VAL A 187 31.23 -40.34 -29.42
CA VAL A 187 32.27 -39.94 -28.46
C VAL A 187 33.62 -40.39 -29.01
N PRO A 188 34.18 -39.69 -30.02
CA PRO A 188 35.35 -40.19 -30.77
C PRO A 188 36.67 -40.08 -30.02
N THR A 189 36.78 -39.23 -28.99
CA THR A 189 38.04 -39.04 -28.29
C THR A 189 37.90 -39.24 -26.75
N VAL A 190 39.03 -39.60 -26.10
CA VAL A 190 39.10 -39.72 -24.63
C VAL A 190 38.72 -38.39 -23.94
N ASP A 191 39.13 -37.30 -24.53
CA ASP A 191 38.83 -35.98 -23.97
C ASP A 191 37.36 -35.61 -24.10
N ASP A 192 36.66 -36.08 -25.14
CA ASP A 192 35.20 -35.92 -25.27
C ASP A 192 34.46 -36.77 -24.23
N ALA A 193 34.91 -38.00 -23.98
CA ALA A 193 34.36 -38.86 -22.93
C ALA A 193 34.52 -38.24 -21.54
N LEU A 194 35.72 -37.81 -21.20
CA LEU A 194 35.99 -37.13 -19.90
C LEU A 194 35.26 -35.80 -19.78
N ARG A 195 35.12 -35.02 -20.85
CA ARG A 195 34.34 -33.79 -20.87
C ARG A 195 32.88 -34.05 -20.55
N GLY A 196 32.28 -35.07 -21.17
CA GLY A 196 30.91 -35.46 -20.89
C GLY A 196 30.72 -35.92 -19.44
N ALA A 197 31.63 -36.74 -18.90
CA ALA A 197 31.60 -37.18 -17.52
C ALA A 197 31.74 -35.99 -16.54
N ARG A 198 32.63 -35.02 -16.85
CA ARG A 198 32.77 -33.78 -16.06
C ARG A 198 31.49 -32.95 -16.12
N ASP A 199 30.82 -32.82 -17.27
CA ASP A 199 29.56 -32.08 -17.37
C ASP A 199 28.46 -32.73 -16.50
N ILE A 200 28.42 -34.05 -16.38
CA ILE A 200 27.49 -34.79 -15.50
C ILE A 200 27.83 -34.49 -14.02
N ILE A 201 29.11 -34.60 -13.63
CA ILE A 201 29.55 -34.32 -12.25
C ILE A 201 29.30 -32.86 -11.90
N ALA A 202 29.56 -31.91 -12.80
CA ALA A 202 29.29 -30.49 -12.63
C ALA A 202 27.81 -30.19 -12.36
N GLU A 203 26.90 -30.86 -13.09
CA GLU A 203 25.47 -30.72 -12.87
C GLU A 203 25.06 -31.25 -11.50
N ARG A 204 25.50 -32.46 -11.14
CA ARG A 204 25.28 -33.04 -9.79
C ARG A 204 25.81 -32.16 -8.68
N ALA A 205 27.02 -31.60 -8.82
CA ALA A 205 27.61 -30.67 -7.85
C ALA A 205 26.74 -29.42 -7.62
N SER A 206 26.15 -28.90 -8.68
CA SER A 206 25.29 -27.71 -8.61
C SER A 206 23.93 -27.95 -7.92
N GLU A 207 23.51 -29.22 -7.80
CA GLU A 207 22.22 -29.60 -7.22
C GLU A 207 22.34 -30.00 -5.73
N ILE A 208 23.54 -30.06 -5.17
CA ILE A 208 23.76 -30.41 -3.76
C ILE A 208 23.22 -29.31 -2.87
N SER A 209 22.24 -29.64 -2.01
CA SER A 209 21.59 -28.70 -1.10
C SER A 209 22.56 -28.03 -0.14
N ALA A 210 23.53 -28.80 0.42
CA ALA A 210 24.57 -28.27 1.31
C ALA A 210 25.48 -27.23 0.60
N ALA A 211 25.84 -27.44 -0.67
CA ALA A 211 26.64 -26.51 -1.44
C ALA A 211 25.84 -25.24 -1.76
N ARG A 212 24.54 -25.38 -2.10
CA ARG A 212 23.64 -24.25 -2.32
C ARG A 212 23.47 -23.41 -1.06
N GLU A 213 23.27 -24.06 0.10
CA GLU A 213 23.14 -23.33 1.37
C GLU A 213 24.45 -22.64 1.77
N ALA A 214 25.61 -23.27 1.57
CA ALA A 214 26.90 -22.63 1.79
C ALA A 214 27.11 -21.39 0.90
N ALA A 215 26.65 -21.43 -0.36
CA ALA A 215 26.71 -20.29 -1.27
C ALA A 215 25.76 -19.16 -0.83
N ARG A 216 24.53 -19.49 -0.39
CA ARG A 216 23.59 -18.51 0.18
C ARG A 216 24.15 -17.83 1.41
N GLU A 217 24.78 -18.61 2.31
CA GLU A 217 25.41 -18.09 3.50
C GLU A 217 26.60 -17.18 3.17
N ALA A 218 27.40 -17.52 2.16
CA ALA A 218 28.47 -16.65 1.67
C ALA A 218 27.93 -15.30 1.17
N ILE A 219 26.81 -15.32 0.46
CA ILE A 219 26.11 -14.09 0.04
C ILE A 219 25.60 -13.31 1.25
N ARG A 220 24.97 -13.98 2.22
CA ARG A 220 24.47 -13.33 3.45
C ARG A 220 25.60 -12.69 4.27
N ARG A 221 26.77 -13.30 4.32
CA ARG A 221 27.91 -12.80 5.12
C ARG A 221 28.65 -11.66 4.44
N GLY A 222 28.90 -11.76 3.15
CA GLY A 222 29.80 -10.83 2.46
C GLY A 222 29.52 -10.66 0.97
N GLY A 223 28.30 -10.92 0.53
CA GLY A 223 27.92 -10.67 -0.86
C GLY A 223 27.93 -9.18 -1.20
N ARG A 224 28.60 -8.82 -2.31
CA ARG A 224 28.70 -7.45 -2.80
C ARG A 224 28.04 -7.28 -4.15
N LEU A 225 27.03 -6.45 -4.20
CA LEU A 225 26.34 -6.07 -5.44
C LEU A 225 27.12 -4.94 -6.10
N THR A 226 27.48 -5.14 -7.37
CA THR A 226 28.22 -4.16 -8.18
C THR A 226 27.41 -3.81 -9.43
N CYS A 227 27.28 -2.52 -9.71
CA CYS A 227 26.64 -1.98 -10.89
C CYS A 227 27.69 -1.33 -11.78
N ALA A 228 27.64 -1.60 -13.07
CA ALA A 228 28.47 -0.97 -14.09
C ALA A 228 27.60 -0.37 -15.20
N ARG A 229 27.96 0.79 -15.68
CA ARG A 229 27.28 1.43 -16.83
C ARG A 229 27.43 0.55 -18.08
N VAL A 230 26.33 0.29 -18.78
CA VAL A 230 26.39 -0.35 -20.10
C VAL A 230 26.82 0.69 -21.13
N PRO A 231 27.97 0.50 -21.84
CA PRO A 231 28.39 1.42 -22.87
C PRO A 231 27.35 1.52 -24.00
N GLU A 232 27.00 2.71 -24.36
CA GLU A 232 26.15 2.95 -25.52
C GLU A 232 26.88 2.51 -26.80
N LYS A 233 26.38 1.47 -27.47
CA LYS A 233 26.85 1.12 -28.81
C LYS A 233 26.51 2.29 -29.73
N PRO A 234 27.47 2.89 -30.46
CA PRO A 234 27.16 3.88 -31.46
C PRO A 234 26.19 3.24 -32.46
N THR A 235 24.98 3.75 -32.50
CA THR A 235 24.00 3.37 -33.53
C THR A 235 24.59 3.86 -34.87
N LYS A 236 25.10 2.92 -35.66
CA LYS A 236 25.35 3.18 -37.09
C LYS A 236 23.99 3.51 -37.68
N THR A 237 23.73 4.80 -37.81
CA THR A 237 22.59 5.32 -38.59
C THR A 237 22.80 4.91 -40.03
N SER A 238 22.29 3.75 -40.41
CA SER A 238 22.14 3.42 -41.80
C SER A 238 21.07 4.37 -42.38
N ALA A 239 21.47 5.16 -43.36
CA ALA A 239 20.64 6.10 -44.09
C ALA A 239 19.42 5.48 -44.80
N LYS A 240 19.06 4.24 -44.49
CA LYS A 240 18.01 3.45 -45.12
C LYS A 240 16.74 3.30 -44.23
N ALA A 241 16.72 3.88 -43.00
CA ALA A 241 15.58 3.77 -42.06
C ALA A 241 14.59 4.95 -42.13
N ALA A 242 14.64 5.79 -43.14
CA ALA A 242 13.79 6.97 -43.25
C ALA A 242 12.39 6.71 -43.85
N ALA A 243 11.99 5.45 -44.03
CA ALA A 243 10.73 5.11 -44.72
C ALA A 243 9.66 4.41 -43.91
N ALA A 244 9.73 4.40 -42.54
CA ALA A 244 8.66 3.85 -41.72
C ALA A 244 8.32 4.82 -40.58
N SER A 245 7.28 5.62 -40.73
CA SER A 245 6.86 6.68 -39.79
C SER A 245 6.50 6.16 -38.39
N ASP A 246 5.85 5.01 -38.25
CA ASP A 246 5.40 4.47 -36.97
C ASP A 246 6.51 3.76 -36.19
N ALA A 247 7.42 3.07 -36.88
CA ALA A 247 8.61 2.46 -36.25
C ALA A 247 9.56 3.54 -35.70
N SER A 248 9.61 4.72 -36.32
CA SER A 248 10.38 5.89 -35.89
C SER A 248 9.85 6.49 -34.60
N ALA A 249 8.54 6.61 -34.42
CA ALA A 249 7.92 7.18 -33.21
C ALA A 249 8.18 6.28 -31.98
N LYS A 250 8.01 4.96 -32.13
CA LYS A 250 8.27 3.98 -31.08
C LYS A 250 9.74 3.92 -30.68
N ALA A 251 10.64 4.00 -31.67
CA ALA A 251 12.09 4.04 -31.44
C ALA A 251 12.52 5.34 -30.71
N LYS A 252 11.96 6.51 -31.09
CA LYS A 252 12.19 7.79 -30.40
C LYS A 252 11.65 7.78 -28.97
N ALA A 253 10.48 7.19 -28.73
CA ALA A 253 9.92 7.03 -27.38
C ALA A 253 10.79 6.12 -26.50
N ALA A 254 11.27 4.99 -27.04
CA ALA A 254 12.18 4.09 -26.35
C ALA A 254 13.54 4.77 -26.02
N ALA A 255 14.09 5.54 -26.93
CA ALA A 255 15.32 6.31 -26.72
C ALA A 255 15.14 7.38 -25.62
N ARG A 256 14.02 8.10 -25.63
CA ARG A 256 13.67 9.08 -24.56
C ARG A 256 13.51 8.40 -23.21
N SER A 257 12.83 7.25 -23.15
CA SER A 257 12.68 6.47 -21.92
C SER A 257 14.03 6.00 -21.38
N LYS A 258 14.91 5.51 -22.24
CA LYS A 258 16.27 5.09 -21.86
C LYS A 258 17.14 6.26 -21.40
N ALA A 259 17.06 7.42 -22.04
CA ALA A 259 17.79 8.62 -21.62
C ALA A 259 17.32 9.08 -20.23
N LYS A 260 16.00 9.10 -19.96
CA LYS A 260 15.44 9.41 -18.65
C LYS A 260 15.86 8.40 -17.58
N ALA A 261 15.88 7.12 -17.94
CA ALA A 261 16.35 6.05 -17.03
C ALA A 261 17.87 6.19 -16.75
N SER A 262 18.67 6.57 -17.74
CA SER A 262 20.10 6.82 -17.58
C SER A 262 20.40 8.01 -16.65
N ASP A 263 19.64 9.10 -16.77
CA ASP A 263 19.76 10.25 -15.89
C ASP A 263 19.40 9.91 -14.43
N ALA A 264 18.30 9.19 -14.25
CA ALA A 264 17.86 8.72 -12.93
C ALA A 264 18.83 7.69 -12.30
N ALA A 265 19.62 6.99 -13.12
CA ALA A 265 20.55 5.96 -12.66
C ALA A 265 21.99 6.45 -12.47
N ARG A 266 22.28 7.73 -12.63
CA ARG A 266 23.65 8.27 -12.53
C ARG A 266 24.34 7.96 -11.21
N GLU A 267 23.60 7.96 -10.11
CA GLU A 267 24.13 7.64 -8.77
C GLU A 267 24.56 6.18 -8.63
N TYR A 268 24.12 5.31 -9.54
CA TYR A 268 24.40 3.87 -9.54
C TYR A 268 25.43 3.48 -10.61
N PHE A 269 26.04 4.43 -11.33
CA PHE A 269 27.19 4.14 -12.17
C PHE A 269 28.39 3.86 -11.26
N ASP A 270 29.05 2.71 -11.43
CA ASP A 270 30.14 2.25 -10.57
C ASP A 270 29.78 2.09 -9.07
N PHE A 271 28.50 1.85 -8.78
CA PHE A 271 27.99 1.62 -7.44
C PHE A 271 28.36 0.21 -6.95
N THR A 272 28.93 0.12 -5.74
CA THR A 272 29.20 -1.15 -5.07
C THR A 272 28.72 -1.08 -3.63
N ARG A 273 27.95 -2.10 -3.21
CA ARG A 273 27.41 -2.16 -1.86
C ARG A 273 27.21 -3.60 -1.37
N ASP A 274 27.37 -3.81 -0.06
CA ASP A 274 27.08 -5.10 0.56
C ASP A 274 25.58 -5.37 0.49
N VAL A 275 25.20 -6.61 0.21
CA VAL A 275 23.80 -7.05 0.08
C VAL A 275 22.98 -6.69 1.31
N ARG A 276 23.57 -6.85 2.52
CA ARG A 276 22.90 -6.52 3.79
C ARG A 276 22.63 -5.02 3.99
N ALA A 277 23.43 -4.18 3.35
CA ALA A 277 23.31 -2.72 3.45
C ALA A 277 22.43 -2.12 2.34
N MET A 278 21.95 -2.93 1.38
CA MET A 278 21.09 -2.47 0.30
C MET A 278 19.75 -1.98 0.83
N GLN A 279 19.42 -0.73 0.49
CA GLN A 279 18.13 -0.17 0.83
C GLN A 279 17.05 -0.55 -0.21
N PRO A 280 15.78 -0.70 0.19
CA PRO A 280 14.69 -1.08 -0.72
C PRO A 280 14.60 -0.21 -1.97
N HIS A 281 14.66 1.12 -1.82
CA HIS A 281 14.61 2.05 -2.94
C HIS A 281 15.80 1.92 -3.89
N GLN A 282 17.01 1.61 -3.37
CA GLN A 282 18.20 1.35 -4.18
C GLN A 282 18.04 0.09 -5.02
N THR A 283 17.52 -0.98 -4.41
CA THR A 283 17.24 -2.25 -5.09
C THR A 283 16.29 -2.04 -6.27
N LEU A 284 15.17 -1.31 -6.06
CA LEU A 284 14.20 -1.02 -7.11
C LEU A 284 14.77 -0.10 -8.21
N ALA A 285 15.56 0.90 -7.83
CA ALA A 285 16.19 1.80 -8.78
C ALA A 285 17.22 1.09 -9.68
N VAL A 286 18.06 0.22 -9.08
CA VAL A 286 19.03 -0.61 -9.79
C VAL A 286 18.33 -1.60 -10.73
N GLU A 287 17.27 -2.28 -10.28
CA GLU A 287 16.48 -3.19 -11.11
C GLU A 287 15.86 -2.49 -12.32
N ARG A 288 15.30 -1.30 -12.13
CA ARG A 288 14.72 -0.50 -13.21
C ARG A 288 15.76 -0.12 -14.23
N ALA A 289 16.92 0.34 -13.79
CA ALA A 289 18.02 0.74 -14.65
C ALA A 289 18.63 -0.45 -15.41
N GLU A 290 18.70 -1.63 -14.80
CA GLU A 290 19.11 -2.87 -15.46
C GLU A 290 18.08 -3.31 -16.51
N SER A 291 16.79 -3.28 -16.17
CA SER A 291 15.70 -3.62 -17.09
C SER A 291 15.65 -2.66 -18.29
N ALA A 292 16.01 -1.40 -18.10
CA ALA A 292 16.15 -0.41 -19.16
C ALA A 292 17.45 -0.57 -19.99
N GLY A 293 18.33 -1.53 -19.63
CA GLY A 293 19.60 -1.77 -20.29
C GLY A 293 20.62 -0.62 -20.10
N VAL A 294 20.52 0.12 -18.99
CA VAL A 294 21.44 1.19 -18.61
C VAL A 294 22.57 0.65 -17.73
N LEU A 295 22.23 -0.25 -16.81
CA LEU A 295 23.18 -0.88 -15.90
C LEU A 295 23.36 -2.36 -16.21
N ARG A 296 24.56 -2.86 -15.91
CA ARG A 296 24.85 -4.29 -15.73
C ARG A 296 25.07 -4.51 -14.25
N VAL A 297 24.35 -5.47 -13.67
CA VAL A 297 24.43 -5.79 -12.24
C VAL A 297 25.03 -7.17 -12.06
N SER A 298 25.95 -7.30 -11.12
CA SER A 298 26.57 -8.57 -10.73
C SER A 298 26.68 -8.67 -9.22
N LEU A 299 26.69 -9.89 -8.70
CA LEU A 299 26.83 -10.19 -7.28
C LEU A 299 28.07 -11.04 -7.08
N ALA A 300 29.08 -10.47 -6.42
CA ALA A 300 30.31 -11.16 -6.06
C ALA A 300 30.20 -11.76 -4.64
N PHE A 301 30.61 -13.01 -4.47
CA PHE A 301 30.65 -13.72 -3.20
C PHE A 301 31.66 -14.87 -3.25
N ASP A 302 32.09 -15.35 -2.08
CA ASP A 302 33.06 -16.45 -1.97
C ASP A 302 32.40 -17.81 -2.28
N LEU A 303 33.01 -18.57 -3.14
CA LEU A 303 32.58 -19.91 -3.55
C LEU A 303 33.30 -21.03 -2.82
N GLY A 304 34.33 -20.75 -2.02
CA GLY A 304 35.20 -21.73 -1.38
C GLY A 304 34.42 -22.72 -0.51
N ALA A 305 33.54 -22.21 0.34
CA ALA A 305 32.72 -23.05 1.21
C ALA A 305 31.73 -23.93 0.41
N ALA A 306 31.14 -23.39 -0.65
CA ALA A 306 30.24 -24.14 -1.52
C ALA A 306 30.95 -25.24 -2.28
N THR A 307 32.15 -24.96 -2.81
CA THR A 307 33.00 -25.95 -3.49
C THR A 307 33.40 -27.06 -2.51
N THR A 308 33.83 -26.71 -1.31
CA THR A 308 34.18 -27.69 -0.26
C THR A 308 33.00 -28.60 0.13
N ALA A 309 31.81 -28.01 0.27
CA ALA A 309 30.58 -28.75 0.58
C ALA A 309 30.19 -29.70 -0.55
N ALA A 310 30.29 -29.27 -1.81
CA ALA A 310 30.03 -30.10 -2.99
C ALA A 310 31.04 -31.24 -3.12
N THR A 311 32.33 -30.95 -2.97
CA THR A 311 33.41 -31.94 -3.00
C THR A 311 33.22 -33.01 -1.90
N ARG A 312 32.93 -32.60 -0.66
CA ARG A 312 32.66 -33.50 0.46
C ARG A 312 31.44 -34.39 0.25
N ALA A 313 30.41 -33.88 -0.41
CA ALA A 313 29.20 -34.63 -0.68
C ALA A 313 29.35 -35.65 -1.80
N LEU A 314 30.20 -35.38 -2.81
CA LEU A 314 30.37 -36.22 -3.99
C LEU A 314 31.58 -37.15 -3.92
N LEU A 315 32.67 -36.74 -3.24
CA LEU A 315 33.94 -37.46 -3.27
C LEU A 315 34.22 -38.06 -1.89
N PRO A 316 34.32 -39.42 -1.82
CA PRO A 316 34.80 -40.10 -0.63
C PRO A 316 36.24 -39.73 -0.29
N SER A 317 36.67 -39.94 0.98
CA SER A 317 37.95 -39.49 1.49
C SER A 317 39.19 -40.26 0.90
N LYS A 318 38.98 -41.34 0.15
CA LYS A 318 40.05 -42.25 -0.33
C LYS A 318 40.02 -42.46 -1.83
N VAL A 319 39.81 -41.40 -2.62
CA VAL A 319 39.85 -41.47 -4.09
C VAL A 319 41.29 -41.34 -4.59
N PRO A 320 41.76 -42.14 -5.58
CA PRO A 320 43.07 -41.99 -6.19
C PRO A 320 43.30 -40.62 -6.78
N ARG A 321 44.54 -40.05 -6.63
CA ARG A 321 44.83 -38.65 -6.96
C ARG A 321 44.41 -38.21 -8.35
N ALA A 322 44.75 -38.99 -9.41
CA ALA A 322 44.37 -38.65 -10.78
C ALA A 322 42.87 -38.62 -11.05
N GLN A 323 42.11 -39.41 -10.31
CA GLN A 323 40.65 -39.45 -10.36
C GLN A 323 40.05 -38.29 -9.55
N PHE A 324 40.66 -38.02 -8.39
CA PHE A 324 40.28 -36.88 -7.54
C PHE A 324 40.44 -35.54 -8.28
N ASP A 325 41.55 -35.30 -8.96
CA ASP A 325 41.85 -34.05 -9.67
C ASP A 325 40.83 -33.79 -10.82
N GLU A 326 40.43 -34.87 -11.55
CA GLU A 326 39.41 -34.79 -12.58
C GLU A 326 38.00 -34.47 -12.02
N ALA A 327 37.65 -35.10 -10.92
CA ALA A 327 36.36 -34.89 -10.27
C ALA A 327 36.29 -33.54 -9.54
N GLU A 328 37.36 -33.12 -8.87
CA GLU A 328 37.45 -31.82 -8.19
C GLU A 328 37.33 -30.67 -9.20
N ALA A 329 38.01 -30.76 -10.35
CA ALA A 329 37.92 -29.81 -11.43
C ALA A 329 36.46 -29.70 -11.97
N ALA A 330 35.78 -30.84 -12.08
CA ALA A 330 34.38 -30.90 -12.51
C ALA A 330 33.44 -30.27 -11.47
N VAL A 331 33.67 -30.51 -10.17
CA VAL A 331 32.93 -29.90 -9.07
C VAL A 331 33.12 -28.40 -9.07
N ALA A 332 34.36 -27.92 -9.20
CA ALA A 332 34.68 -26.48 -9.22
C ALA A 332 34.01 -25.79 -10.42
N ASP A 333 34.01 -26.42 -11.61
CA ASP A 333 33.28 -25.92 -12.78
C ASP A 333 31.76 -25.85 -12.52
N GLY A 334 31.19 -26.91 -11.94
CA GLY A 334 29.77 -26.97 -11.58
C GLY A 334 29.36 -25.87 -10.63
N VAL A 335 30.14 -25.64 -9.57
CA VAL A 335 29.88 -24.56 -8.60
C VAL A 335 29.99 -23.18 -9.27
N LYS A 336 31.04 -22.95 -10.07
CA LYS A 336 31.27 -21.65 -10.72
C LYS A 336 30.27 -21.37 -11.84
N ARG A 337 30.01 -22.32 -12.73
CA ARG A 337 29.25 -22.11 -13.96
C ARG A 337 27.75 -22.32 -13.78
N LEU A 338 27.33 -23.21 -12.90
CA LEU A 338 25.93 -23.60 -12.74
C LEU A 338 25.34 -23.11 -11.40
N LEU A 339 26.00 -23.42 -10.27
CA LEU A 339 25.47 -23.09 -8.94
C LEU A 339 25.53 -21.57 -8.66
N ALA A 340 26.67 -20.94 -8.88
CA ALA A 340 26.84 -19.50 -8.53
C ALA A 340 25.84 -18.60 -9.26
N PRO A 341 25.62 -18.72 -10.60
CA PRO A 341 24.60 -17.91 -11.28
C PRO A 341 23.17 -18.23 -10.84
N ALA A 342 22.90 -19.47 -10.40
CA ALA A 342 21.58 -19.86 -9.91
C ALA A 342 21.29 -19.22 -8.56
N VAL A 343 22.23 -19.29 -7.63
CA VAL A 343 22.08 -18.69 -6.28
C VAL A 343 22.14 -17.15 -6.33
N GLU A 344 22.94 -16.57 -7.25
CA GLU A 344 22.91 -15.12 -7.52
C GLU A 344 21.50 -14.65 -7.94
N ARG A 345 20.89 -15.33 -8.91
CA ARG A 345 19.52 -15.00 -9.35
C ARG A 345 18.51 -15.14 -8.23
N GLU A 346 18.63 -16.18 -7.40
CA GLU A 346 17.80 -16.40 -6.23
C GLU A 346 17.97 -15.28 -5.20
N ALA A 347 19.20 -14.93 -4.84
CA ALA A 347 19.49 -13.84 -3.90
C ALA A 347 18.98 -12.49 -4.39
N ARG A 348 19.15 -12.19 -5.67
CA ARG A 348 18.63 -10.97 -6.28
C ARG A 348 17.10 -10.96 -6.33
N ALA A 349 16.46 -12.09 -6.56
CA ALA A 349 15.00 -12.22 -6.50
C ALA A 349 14.48 -12.00 -5.08
N THR A 350 15.15 -12.52 -4.05
CA THR A 350 14.82 -12.31 -2.63
C THR A 350 14.95 -10.84 -2.23
N LEU A 351 16.04 -10.17 -2.63
CA LEU A 351 16.24 -8.74 -2.39
C LEU A 351 15.13 -7.89 -3.04
N ARG A 352 14.78 -8.20 -4.27
CA ARG A 352 13.72 -7.55 -5.03
C ARG A 352 12.37 -7.71 -4.36
N GLU A 353 12.05 -8.91 -3.95
CA GLU A 353 10.80 -9.21 -3.27
C GLU A 353 10.68 -8.47 -1.95
N ALA A 354 11.74 -8.48 -1.13
CA ALA A 354 11.79 -7.70 0.11
C ALA A 354 11.63 -6.19 -0.14
N ALA A 355 12.28 -5.67 -1.19
CA ALA A 355 12.16 -4.26 -1.56
C ALA A 355 10.74 -3.89 -2.02
N ARG A 356 10.09 -4.76 -2.80
CA ARG A 356 8.71 -4.58 -3.24
C ARG A 356 7.71 -4.60 -2.08
N ARG A 357 7.83 -5.58 -1.18
CA ARG A 357 6.97 -5.64 0.02
C ARG A 357 7.10 -4.38 0.86
N ARG A 358 8.33 -3.91 1.07
CA ARG A 358 8.52 -2.65 1.80
C ARG A 358 7.89 -1.45 1.09
N ALA A 359 8.06 -1.34 -0.23
CA ALA A 359 7.45 -0.27 -1.02
C ALA A 359 5.91 -0.28 -0.93
N VAL A 360 5.29 -1.46 -0.93
CA VAL A 360 3.83 -1.61 -0.75
C VAL A 360 3.37 -1.10 0.61
N VAL A 361 4.13 -1.40 1.68
CA VAL A 361 3.85 -0.87 3.03
C VAL A 361 3.89 0.66 3.04
N ASP A 362 4.94 1.25 2.44
CA ASP A 362 5.09 2.71 2.35
C ASP A 362 3.93 3.34 1.53
N PHE A 363 3.55 2.72 0.41
CA PHE A 363 2.41 3.17 -0.40
C PHE A 363 1.08 3.07 0.37
N GLY A 364 0.89 1.99 1.13
CA GLY A 364 -0.28 1.81 1.99
C GLY A 364 -0.37 2.88 3.08
N ALA A 365 0.75 3.23 3.71
CA ALA A 365 0.80 4.28 4.71
C ALA A 365 0.44 5.66 4.13
N ASN A 366 0.97 6.00 2.94
CA ASN A 366 0.64 7.25 2.25
C ASN A 366 -0.82 7.28 1.80
N LEU A 367 -1.35 6.18 1.28
CA LEU A 367 -2.75 6.07 0.89
C LEU A 367 -3.68 6.23 2.09
N ARG A 368 -3.36 5.57 3.21
CA ARG A 368 -4.13 5.70 4.46
C ARG A 368 -4.17 7.16 4.93
N ALA A 369 -3.02 7.83 4.95
CA ALA A 369 -2.95 9.24 5.35
C ALA A 369 -3.77 10.14 4.43
N LEU A 370 -3.73 9.91 3.13
CA LEU A 370 -4.52 10.64 2.14
C LEU A 370 -6.04 10.46 2.34
N LEU A 371 -6.48 9.22 2.57
CA LEU A 371 -7.89 8.89 2.83
C LEU A 371 -8.37 9.39 4.20
N SER A 372 -7.49 9.40 5.21
CA SER A 372 -7.81 9.87 6.57
C SER A 372 -7.72 11.38 6.71
N ALA A 373 -7.47 12.13 5.62
CA ALA A 373 -7.47 13.57 5.67
C ALA A 373 -8.85 14.09 6.13
N PRO A 374 -8.88 15.14 6.99
CA PRO A 374 -10.12 15.64 7.58
C PRO A 374 -11.05 16.20 6.51
N PRO A 375 -12.35 15.92 6.59
CA PRO A 375 -13.35 16.59 5.79
C PRO A 375 -13.49 18.06 6.25
N MET A 376 -13.88 18.96 5.32
CA MET A 376 -14.17 20.34 5.62
C MET A 376 -15.46 20.45 6.43
N ARG A 377 -15.39 21.07 7.60
CA ARG A 377 -16.59 21.31 8.43
C ARG A 377 -16.62 22.75 8.95
N PRO A 378 -17.77 23.47 8.88
CA PRO A 378 -18.96 23.04 8.15
C PRO A 378 -18.71 22.90 6.64
N ALA A 379 -19.49 22.05 5.98
CA ALA A 379 -19.41 21.90 4.53
C ALA A 379 -19.76 23.23 3.84
N ALA A 380 -19.01 23.59 2.83
CA ALA A 380 -19.10 24.88 2.15
C ALA A 380 -19.25 24.68 0.64
N THR A 381 -19.73 25.72 -0.06
CA THR A 381 -19.68 25.78 -1.51
C THR A 381 -18.23 25.97 -1.96
N VAL A 382 -17.73 25.05 -2.77
CA VAL A 382 -16.33 24.98 -3.24
C VAL A 382 -16.25 25.14 -4.75
N VAL A 383 -15.32 25.98 -5.22
CA VAL A 383 -14.92 26.03 -6.62
C VAL A 383 -13.66 25.21 -6.83
N GLY A 384 -13.75 24.16 -7.65
CA GLY A 384 -12.58 23.40 -8.11
C GLY A 384 -11.97 24.03 -9.36
N VAL A 385 -10.65 24.13 -9.35
CA VAL A 385 -9.83 24.64 -10.47
C VAL A 385 -8.94 23.51 -10.94
N ASP A 386 -9.14 23.04 -12.17
CA ASP A 386 -8.30 22.05 -12.86
C ASP A 386 -7.36 22.81 -13.80
N PRO A 387 -6.05 22.98 -13.46
CA PRO A 387 -5.13 23.84 -14.20
C PRO A 387 -4.79 23.28 -15.58
N ALA A 388 -4.74 24.12 -16.60
CA ALA A 388 -4.18 23.77 -17.90
C ALA A 388 -3.78 25.01 -18.71
N TYR A 389 -2.62 24.96 -19.35
CA TYR A 389 -2.12 26.09 -20.16
C TYR A 389 -2.88 26.29 -21.48
N ARG A 390 -3.08 25.21 -22.24
CA ARG A 390 -3.56 25.29 -23.63
C ARG A 390 -5.08 25.41 -23.73
N THR A 391 -5.80 24.69 -22.86
CA THR A 391 -7.26 24.58 -22.87
C THR A 391 -7.93 25.48 -21.83
N GLY A 392 -7.16 26.25 -21.08
CA GLY A 392 -7.61 27.05 -19.94
C GLY A 392 -7.90 26.21 -18.68
N CYS A 393 -7.90 26.86 -17.53
CA CYS A 393 -8.30 26.28 -16.26
C CYS A 393 -9.79 26.00 -16.27
N LYS A 394 -10.20 24.75 -16.04
CA LYS A 394 -11.60 24.38 -15.91
C LYS A 394 -12.06 24.68 -14.50
N LEU A 395 -13.22 25.32 -14.38
CA LEU A 395 -13.86 25.65 -13.13
C LEU A 395 -15.11 24.79 -12.94
N ALA A 396 -15.35 24.34 -11.71
CA ALA A 396 -16.60 23.71 -11.31
C ALA A 396 -16.99 24.17 -9.90
N ALA A 397 -18.19 24.69 -9.73
CA ALA A 397 -18.75 25.01 -8.43
C ALA A 397 -19.60 23.84 -7.94
N VAL A 398 -19.37 23.42 -6.69
CA VAL A 398 -20.17 22.39 -6.02
C VAL A 398 -20.75 22.93 -4.74
N ASP A 399 -21.98 22.55 -4.44
CA ASP A 399 -22.68 22.91 -3.20
C ASP A 399 -22.14 22.11 -1.99
N PRO A 400 -22.59 22.39 -0.75
CA PRO A 400 -22.16 21.63 0.43
C PRO A 400 -22.42 20.11 0.38
N THR A 401 -23.32 19.65 -0.47
CA THR A 401 -23.61 18.22 -0.68
C THR A 401 -22.74 17.58 -1.75
N GLY A 402 -21.95 18.38 -2.48
CA GLY A 402 -21.13 17.94 -3.62
C GLY A 402 -21.89 17.95 -4.95
N ALA A 403 -23.14 18.46 -5.02
CA ALA A 403 -23.87 18.61 -6.27
C ALA A 403 -23.31 19.78 -7.10
N VAL A 404 -23.29 19.63 -8.43
CA VAL A 404 -22.71 20.63 -9.35
C VAL A 404 -23.66 21.80 -9.53
N LEU A 405 -23.21 23.01 -9.16
CA LEU A 405 -23.94 24.27 -9.36
C LEU A 405 -23.67 24.90 -10.74
N GLY A 406 -22.48 24.69 -11.29
CA GLY A 406 -22.09 25.20 -12.58
C GLY A 406 -20.65 24.90 -12.95
N VAL A 407 -20.33 25.06 -14.23
CA VAL A 407 -18.98 24.84 -14.77
C VAL A 407 -18.60 25.96 -15.74
N ASP A 408 -17.31 26.33 -15.78
CA ASP A 408 -16.79 27.36 -16.70
C ASP A 408 -15.30 27.06 -17.05
N VAL A 409 -14.68 27.91 -17.85
CA VAL A 409 -13.26 27.86 -18.21
C VAL A 409 -12.67 29.27 -18.11
N VAL A 410 -11.54 29.41 -17.46
CA VAL A 410 -10.75 30.65 -17.40
C VAL A 410 -9.37 30.40 -18.01
N HIS A 411 -8.99 31.24 -18.99
CA HIS A 411 -7.68 31.16 -19.60
C HIS A 411 -6.64 31.92 -18.75
N LEU A 412 -5.49 31.27 -18.52
CA LEU A 412 -4.37 31.90 -17.83
C LEU A 412 -3.74 32.98 -18.73
N PRO A 413 -3.28 34.10 -18.16
CA PRO A 413 -2.54 35.10 -18.93
C PRO A 413 -1.26 34.49 -19.52
N GLU A 414 -0.95 34.82 -20.78
CA GLU A 414 0.33 34.41 -21.39
C GLU A 414 1.49 35.07 -20.67
N VAL A 415 2.38 34.27 -20.11
CA VAL A 415 3.65 34.75 -19.55
C VAL A 415 4.59 35.14 -20.70
N ARG A 416 4.62 36.43 -21.06
CA ARG A 416 5.63 36.97 -21.94
C ARG A 416 7.00 36.94 -21.24
N GLY A 417 7.88 36.01 -21.62
CA GLY A 417 9.29 36.01 -21.23
C GLY A 417 9.73 34.73 -20.52
N GLY A 418 9.96 33.68 -21.26
CA GLY A 418 10.72 32.49 -20.86
C GLY A 418 11.25 31.83 -22.14
N ASN A 419 12.56 31.85 -22.30
CA ASN A 419 13.33 31.28 -23.38
C ASN A 419 12.82 29.90 -23.81
N ARG A 420 12.05 29.84 -24.90
CA ARG A 420 11.63 28.57 -25.53
C ARG A 420 12.83 28.02 -26.30
N ASN A 421 13.76 27.40 -25.62
CA ASN A 421 14.68 26.42 -26.20
C ASN A 421 14.00 25.04 -26.13
N ASP A 422 12.89 24.88 -26.82
CA ASP A 422 12.38 23.56 -27.18
C ASP A 422 12.57 23.38 -28.68
N GLY A 423 13.52 22.51 -29.02
CA GLY A 423 13.94 22.23 -30.40
C GLY A 423 12.83 21.61 -31.22
N GLY A 424 12.08 22.44 -31.92
CA GLY A 424 11.17 22.12 -32.99
C GLY A 424 11.61 22.83 -34.26
N ARG A 425 12.79 22.50 -34.77
CA ARG A 425 13.10 22.68 -36.19
C ARG A 425 12.42 21.54 -36.95
N ASP A 426 11.44 21.91 -37.77
CA ASP A 426 11.15 21.39 -39.11
C ASP A 426 9.69 21.70 -39.42
N ASP A 427 9.48 22.79 -40.13
CA ASP A 427 8.43 22.95 -41.13
C ASP A 427 8.44 24.41 -41.66
N ALA A 428 9.56 24.79 -42.30
CA ALA A 428 9.65 26.00 -43.08
C ALA A 428 10.35 25.71 -44.40
N LYS A 429 9.68 24.98 -45.31
CA LYS A 429 9.99 24.97 -46.76
C LYS A 429 8.79 24.41 -47.52
N ARG A 430 7.88 25.30 -47.91
CA ARG A 430 7.17 25.26 -49.23
C ARG A 430 6.20 26.43 -49.29
N GLY A 431 6.37 27.19 -50.34
CA GLY A 431 5.28 28.06 -50.82
C GLY A 431 5.64 29.54 -50.95
N ARG A 432 6.55 29.93 -51.87
CA ARG A 432 6.48 31.26 -52.52
C ARG A 432 5.38 31.20 -53.57
N GLY A 433 4.39 32.06 -53.42
CA GLY A 433 3.34 32.25 -54.45
C GLY A 433 2.47 33.43 -54.07
N ALA A 434 2.77 34.53 -54.75
CA ALA A 434 1.96 35.67 -55.20
C ALA A 434 0.62 35.97 -54.49
N GLY A 435 0.53 37.14 -53.99
CA GLY A 435 -0.40 38.23 -53.99
C GLY A 435 -1.91 37.99 -54.25
N SER A 436 -2.71 38.39 -53.25
CA SER A 436 -3.99 39.08 -53.56
C SER A 436 -4.46 39.85 -52.31
N ARG A 437 -4.81 41.11 -52.56
CA ARG A 437 -5.47 42.02 -51.63
C ARG A 437 -6.92 41.56 -51.41
N GLY A 438 -7.38 41.66 -50.16
CA GLY A 438 -8.80 41.58 -49.92
C GLY A 438 -9.20 41.32 -48.46
N GLY A 439 -9.66 42.35 -47.77
CA GLY A 439 -10.79 42.35 -46.89
C GLY A 439 -10.71 41.58 -45.58
N GLY A 440 -10.67 42.32 -44.50
CA GLY A 440 -10.97 42.05 -43.12
C GLY A 440 -11.83 40.83 -42.76
N ASP A 441 -11.29 40.09 -41.78
CA ASP A 441 -12.10 39.71 -40.66
C ASP A 441 -11.15 39.49 -39.50
N GLY A 442 -11.29 40.31 -38.47
CA GLY A 442 -10.48 40.30 -37.27
C GLY A 442 -10.82 39.08 -36.44
N SER A 443 -10.06 37.99 -36.61
CA SER A 443 -9.91 37.10 -35.49
C SER A 443 -8.97 37.78 -34.50
N SER A 444 -9.54 38.57 -33.60
CA SER A 444 -8.87 39.12 -32.43
C SER A 444 -8.38 37.96 -31.58
N SER A 445 -7.11 37.62 -31.71
CA SER A 445 -6.37 36.95 -30.64
C SER A 445 -6.36 37.92 -29.46
N SER A 446 -7.46 37.94 -28.70
CA SER A 446 -7.58 38.67 -27.45
C SER A 446 -6.53 38.14 -26.49
N SER A 447 -5.44 38.86 -26.34
CA SER A 447 -4.49 38.70 -25.24
C SER A 447 -5.29 38.98 -23.98
N TRP A 448 -5.69 37.89 -23.28
CA TRP A 448 -6.40 38.00 -22.03
C TRP A 448 -5.49 38.69 -21.02
N SER A 449 -5.90 39.86 -20.53
CA SER A 449 -5.18 40.53 -19.42
C SER A 449 -5.41 39.77 -18.13
N SER A 450 -4.43 39.82 -17.21
CA SER A 450 -4.53 39.26 -15.86
C SER A 450 -5.85 39.68 -15.17
N ASP A 451 -6.28 40.92 -15.39
CA ASP A 451 -7.47 41.51 -14.78
C ASP A 451 -8.76 40.90 -15.30
N ALA A 452 -8.84 40.61 -16.61
CA ALA A 452 -10.01 39.96 -17.21
C ALA A 452 -10.18 38.49 -16.71
N ALA A 453 -9.08 37.77 -16.54
CA ALA A 453 -9.11 36.42 -15.99
C ALA A 453 -9.54 36.43 -14.51
N SER A 454 -9.02 37.35 -13.71
CA SER A 454 -9.39 37.53 -12.30
C SER A 454 -10.85 37.96 -12.16
N ALA A 455 -11.33 38.92 -12.97
CA ALA A 455 -12.73 39.34 -12.98
C ALA A 455 -13.70 38.22 -13.32
N LYS A 456 -13.37 37.39 -14.35
CA LYS A 456 -14.16 36.23 -14.72
C LYS A 456 -14.20 35.19 -13.60
N PHE A 457 -13.06 34.87 -13.00
CA PHE A 457 -12.97 33.93 -11.89
C PHE A 457 -13.78 34.39 -10.67
N LEU A 458 -13.62 35.63 -10.23
CA LEU A 458 -14.39 36.21 -9.12
C LEU A 458 -15.90 36.27 -9.42
N SER A 459 -16.29 36.64 -10.65
CA SER A 459 -17.69 36.61 -11.07
C SER A 459 -18.29 35.22 -10.94
N PHE A 460 -17.54 34.17 -11.33
CA PHE A 460 -17.96 32.78 -11.17
C PHE A 460 -18.13 32.42 -9.69
N CYS A 461 -17.14 32.74 -8.83
CA CYS A 461 -17.21 32.49 -7.39
C CYS A 461 -18.40 33.18 -6.72
N ARG A 462 -18.63 34.45 -7.03
CA ARG A 462 -19.76 35.23 -6.48
C ARG A 462 -21.12 34.68 -6.94
N ARG A 463 -21.25 34.31 -8.22
CA ARG A 463 -22.48 33.75 -8.78
C ARG A 463 -22.94 32.50 -8.03
N HIS A 464 -22.02 31.69 -7.59
CA HIS A 464 -22.30 30.41 -6.92
C HIS A 464 -22.14 30.48 -5.40
N GLY A 465 -21.86 31.67 -4.82
CA GLY A 465 -21.67 31.82 -3.38
C GLY A 465 -20.52 31.03 -2.80
N ALA A 466 -19.42 30.86 -3.57
CA ALA A 466 -18.28 30.09 -3.16
C ALA A 466 -17.50 30.78 -2.03
N THR A 467 -17.19 30.05 -0.97
CA THR A 467 -16.36 30.50 0.16
C THR A 467 -14.99 29.81 0.20
N ALA A 468 -14.82 28.78 -0.61
CA ALA A 468 -13.55 28.04 -0.69
C ALA A 468 -13.21 27.70 -2.15
N VAL A 469 -11.90 27.60 -2.43
CA VAL A 469 -11.36 27.22 -3.75
C VAL A 469 -10.35 26.08 -3.60
N ALA A 470 -10.55 25.03 -4.39
CA ALA A 470 -9.63 23.90 -4.51
C ALA A 470 -8.85 24.04 -5.83
N VAL A 471 -7.52 24.17 -5.77
CA VAL A 471 -6.64 24.24 -6.94
C VAL A 471 -5.94 22.90 -7.13
N GLY A 472 -6.05 22.27 -8.31
CA GLY A 472 -5.33 21.03 -8.64
C GLY A 472 -3.82 21.23 -8.70
N ASP A 473 -3.05 20.21 -8.34
CA ASP A 473 -1.57 20.22 -8.30
C ASP A 473 -0.90 19.76 -9.60
N GLY A 474 -1.56 19.95 -10.76
CA GLY A 474 -1.08 19.53 -12.07
C GLY A 474 -0.25 20.54 -12.83
N VAL A 475 -0.28 20.39 -14.15
CA VAL A 475 0.47 21.27 -15.05
C VAL A 475 -0.21 22.63 -15.14
N GLY A 476 0.45 23.70 -14.68
CA GLY A 476 -0.11 25.07 -14.66
C GLY A 476 -0.62 25.49 -13.28
N THR A 477 -0.38 24.69 -12.25
CA THR A 477 -0.78 25.00 -10.87
C THR A 477 -0.26 26.34 -10.38
N ARG A 478 1.00 26.69 -10.65
CA ARG A 478 1.60 27.96 -10.20
C ARG A 478 0.87 29.18 -10.73
N GLU A 479 0.53 29.16 -12.00
CA GLU A 479 -0.20 30.26 -12.65
C GLU A 479 -1.64 30.32 -12.17
N ALA A 480 -2.26 29.13 -11.95
CA ALA A 480 -3.59 29.05 -11.35
C ALA A 480 -3.60 29.54 -9.89
N GLU A 481 -2.60 29.16 -9.09
CA GLU A 481 -2.42 29.66 -7.72
C GLU A 481 -2.26 31.18 -7.68
N ARG A 482 -1.43 31.75 -8.56
CA ARG A 482 -1.25 33.20 -8.66
C ARG A 482 -2.54 33.92 -9.04
N LEU A 483 -3.26 33.37 -10.03
CA LEU A 483 -4.56 33.91 -10.43
C LEU A 483 -5.54 33.88 -9.24
N VAL A 484 -5.68 32.75 -8.55
CA VAL A 484 -6.58 32.61 -7.39
C VAL A 484 -6.16 33.54 -6.26
N ALA A 485 -4.87 33.52 -5.87
CA ALA A 485 -4.34 34.32 -4.78
C ALA A 485 -4.48 35.83 -5.03
N SER A 486 -4.15 36.31 -6.25
CA SER A 486 -4.32 37.73 -6.62
C SER A 486 -5.80 38.13 -6.67
N SER A 487 -6.66 37.27 -7.20
CA SER A 487 -8.09 37.51 -7.26
C SER A 487 -8.71 37.58 -5.88
N VAL A 488 -8.35 36.66 -4.97
CA VAL A 488 -8.83 36.64 -3.59
C VAL A 488 -8.34 37.86 -2.82
N ALA A 489 -7.07 38.24 -2.97
CA ALA A 489 -6.50 39.42 -2.30
C ALA A 489 -7.14 40.75 -2.74
N SER A 490 -7.67 40.83 -3.97
CA SER A 490 -8.37 41.99 -4.52
C SER A 490 -9.90 41.93 -4.31
N SER A 491 -10.41 40.89 -3.65
CA SER A 491 -11.84 40.66 -3.45
C SER A 491 -12.32 41.15 -2.10
N ASP A 492 -13.53 41.67 -2.06
CA ASP A 492 -14.30 42.00 -0.87
C ASP A 492 -14.97 40.78 -0.21
N VAL A 493 -14.90 39.62 -0.88
CA VAL A 493 -15.45 38.34 -0.39
C VAL A 493 -14.37 37.55 0.32
N ALA A 494 -14.66 37.08 1.53
CA ALA A 494 -13.75 36.20 2.30
C ALA A 494 -13.71 34.78 1.69
N ILE A 495 -12.88 34.60 0.67
CA ILE A 495 -12.64 33.31 0.03
C ILE A 495 -11.27 32.77 0.48
N GLY A 496 -11.24 31.54 0.99
CA GLY A 496 -9.99 30.83 1.23
C GLY A 496 -9.71 29.83 0.12
N TRP A 497 -8.44 29.45 -0.08
CA TRP A 497 -8.08 28.48 -1.11
C TRP A 497 -7.03 27.46 -0.62
N ARG A 498 -7.01 26.29 -1.26
CA ARG A 498 -6.01 25.24 -0.99
C ARG A 498 -5.64 24.51 -2.27
N VAL A 499 -4.37 24.08 -2.35
CA VAL A 499 -3.93 23.15 -3.39
C VAL A 499 -4.33 21.74 -2.97
N VAL A 500 -4.98 21.04 -3.89
CA VAL A 500 -5.50 19.66 -3.70
C VAL A 500 -4.87 18.77 -4.76
N SER A 501 -4.49 17.55 -4.39
CA SER A 501 -3.95 16.61 -5.36
C SER A 501 -4.97 16.28 -6.44
N GLU A 502 -4.58 16.44 -7.72
CA GLU A 502 -5.39 16.03 -8.88
C GLU A 502 -5.14 14.58 -9.30
N ALA A 503 -4.23 13.85 -8.62
CA ALA A 503 -3.88 12.48 -8.98
C ALA A 503 -5.14 11.61 -9.19
N GLY A 504 -5.22 10.96 -10.35
CA GLY A 504 -6.38 10.14 -10.73
C GLY A 504 -7.64 10.89 -11.14
N ALA A 505 -7.69 12.24 -11.09
CA ALA A 505 -8.87 13.00 -11.53
C ALA A 505 -9.20 12.77 -13.01
N SER A 506 -8.18 12.68 -13.87
CA SER A 506 -8.36 12.36 -15.29
C SER A 506 -8.87 10.92 -15.49
N VAL A 507 -8.46 9.96 -14.64
CA VAL A 507 -8.96 8.57 -14.68
C VAL A 507 -10.43 8.53 -14.26
N TYR A 508 -10.79 9.26 -13.19
CA TYR A 508 -12.18 9.40 -12.75
C TYR A 508 -13.04 10.03 -13.86
N SER A 509 -12.62 11.17 -14.46
CA SER A 509 -13.41 11.90 -15.46
C SER A 509 -13.78 11.05 -16.68
N ALA A 510 -12.92 10.12 -17.08
CA ALA A 510 -13.13 9.20 -18.19
C ALA A 510 -13.86 7.89 -17.78
N SER A 511 -14.16 7.71 -16.49
CA SER A 511 -14.76 6.47 -15.98
C SER A 511 -16.26 6.38 -16.27
N PRO A 512 -16.82 5.15 -16.38
CA PRO A 512 -18.27 4.96 -16.47
C PRO A 512 -19.01 5.52 -15.25
N LEU A 513 -18.38 5.47 -14.06
CA LEU A 513 -18.94 6.03 -12.83
C LEU A 513 -19.13 7.54 -12.95
N ALA A 514 -18.11 8.28 -13.41
CA ALA A 514 -18.23 9.72 -13.61
C ALA A 514 -19.26 10.07 -14.70
N ALA A 515 -19.40 9.22 -15.73
CA ALA A 515 -20.42 9.41 -16.75
C ALA A 515 -21.85 9.27 -16.17
N SER A 516 -22.05 8.35 -15.23
CA SER A 516 -23.37 8.17 -14.56
C SER A 516 -23.64 9.23 -13.50
N GLU A 517 -22.62 9.68 -12.74
CA GLU A 517 -22.76 10.72 -11.70
C GLU A 517 -22.91 12.13 -12.28
N LEU A 518 -22.35 12.38 -13.45
CA LEU A 518 -22.24 13.70 -14.09
C LEU A 518 -22.61 13.62 -15.58
N PRO A 519 -23.84 13.20 -15.91
CA PRO A 519 -24.26 13.03 -17.32
C PRO A 519 -24.23 14.36 -18.10
N ASP A 520 -24.58 15.47 -17.47
CA ASP A 520 -24.66 16.79 -18.06
C ASP A 520 -23.33 17.57 -18.07
N VAL A 521 -22.26 17.00 -17.50
CA VAL A 521 -20.95 17.65 -17.42
C VAL A 521 -20.01 17.02 -18.44
N ASP A 522 -19.42 17.86 -19.28
CA ASP A 522 -18.42 17.43 -20.26
C ASP A 522 -17.22 16.74 -19.59
N VAL A 523 -16.70 15.69 -20.22
CA VAL A 523 -15.58 14.87 -19.71
C VAL A 523 -14.39 15.74 -19.26
N SER A 524 -14.07 16.80 -20.04
CA SER A 524 -12.94 17.68 -19.74
C SER A 524 -13.12 18.52 -18.46
N ARG A 525 -14.35 18.68 -17.96
CA ARG A 525 -14.69 19.49 -16.78
C ARG A 525 -14.96 18.66 -15.53
N ARG A 526 -15.19 17.34 -15.64
CA ARG A 526 -15.42 16.43 -14.50
C ARG A 526 -14.24 16.37 -13.54
N GLY A 527 -13.01 16.63 -14.05
CA GLY A 527 -11.79 16.74 -13.21
C GLY A 527 -11.92 17.85 -12.17
N ALA A 528 -12.40 19.03 -12.58
CA ALA A 528 -12.60 20.17 -11.68
C ALA A 528 -13.66 19.88 -10.59
N VAL A 529 -14.73 19.14 -10.94
CA VAL A 529 -15.74 18.67 -9.96
C VAL A 529 -15.09 17.77 -8.91
N SER A 530 -14.28 16.80 -9.36
CA SER A 530 -13.56 15.89 -8.45
C SER A 530 -12.60 16.65 -7.53
N ILE A 531 -11.86 17.63 -8.06
CA ILE A 531 -10.95 18.48 -7.26
C ILE A 531 -11.72 19.26 -6.18
N ALA A 532 -12.88 19.83 -6.51
CA ALA A 532 -13.73 20.52 -5.54
C ALA A 532 -14.22 19.60 -4.41
N ARG A 533 -14.76 18.43 -4.79
CA ARG A 533 -15.25 17.41 -3.84
C ARG A 533 -14.15 16.85 -2.94
N ARG A 534 -12.89 16.76 -3.42
CA ARG A 534 -11.73 16.33 -2.59
C ARG A 534 -11.42 17.32 -1.49
N LEU A 535 -11.70 18.61 -1.67
CA LEU A 535 -11.55 19.59 -0.60
C LEU A 535 -12.67 19.46 0.44
N GLN A 536 -13.89 19.12 0.01
CA GLN A 536 -15.03 18.90 0.92
C GLN A 536 -14.86 17.61 1.72
N ASP A 537 -14.66 16.47 1.06
CA ASP A 537 -14.41 15.18 1.68
C ASP A 537 -13.45 14.33 0.81
N PRO A 538 -12.15 14.29 1.17
CA PRO A 538 -11.17 13.51 0.43
C PRO A 538 -11.52 12.03 0.30
N MET A 539 -11.98 11.38 1.37
CA MET A 539 -12.30 9.96 1.38
C MET A 539 -13.47 9.64 0.45
N ALA A 540 -14.57 10.40 0.56
CA ALA A 540 -15.79 10.16 -0.23
C ALA A 540 -15.52 10.21 -1.74
N GLU A 541 -14.56 11.04 -2.16
CA GLU A 541 -14.21 11.18 -3.57
C GLU A 541 -13.10 10.19 -4.01
N LEU A 542 -12.05 10.02 -3.20
CA LEU A 542 -10.90 9.20 -3.58
C LEU A 542 -11.22 7.70 -3.65
N VAL A 543 -12.19 7.20 -2.89
CA VAL A 543 -12.62 5.79 -2.97
C VAL A 543 -13.25 5.41 -4.32
N LYS A 544 -13.65 6.38 -5.14
CA LYS A 544 -14.17 6.20 -6.50
C LYS A 544 -13.07 5.89 -7.52
N ILE A 545 -11.80 6.12 -7.16
CA ILE A 545 -10.64 6.03 -8.05
C ILE A 545 -9.86 4.78 -7.70
N ASP A 546 -9.31 4.11 -8.72
CA ASP A 546 -8.36 3.01 -8.49
C ASP A 546 -7.17 3.54 -7.66
N PRO A 547 -6.87 2.96 -6.49
CA PRO A 547 -5.79 3.43 -5.62
C PRO A 547 -4.43 3.52 -6.32
N ARG A 548 -4.19 2.68 -7.35
CA ARG A 548 -2.98 2.72 -8.17
C ARG A 548 -2.84 4.01 -8.98
N SER A 549 -3.92 4.73 -9.19
CA SER A 549 -3.92 6.00 -9.93
C SER A 549 -3.74 7.22 -9.04
N LEU A 550 -3.69 7.05 -7.71
CA LEU A 550 -3.59 8.14 -6.75
C LEU A 550 -2.16 8.65 -6.49
N GLY A 551 -1.16 8.08 -7.16
CA GLY A 551 0.22 8.56 -7.07
C GLY A 551 0.87 8.45 -5.69
N VAL A 552 0.54 7.42 -4.92
CA VAL A 552 0.93 7.24 -3.51
C VAL A 552 2.40 6.85 -3.30
N GLY A 553 3.20 6.69 -4.37
CA GLY A 553 4.62 6.35 -4.22
C GLY A 553 5.46 6.46 -5.49
N LEU A 554 6.75 6.76 -5.30
CA LEU A 554 7.73 6.97 -6.38
C LEU A 554 8.01 5.72 -7.24
N TYR A 555 7.88 4.52 -6.64
CA TYR A 555 8.25 3.23 -7.25
C TYR A 555 7.06 2.33 -7.54
N GLN A 556 5.86 2.91 -7.62
CA GLN A 556 4.61 2.18 -7.78
C GLN A 556 4.58 1.29 -9.04
N HIS A 557 5.25 1.72 -10.13
CA HIS A 557 5.33 0.96 -11.38
C HIS A 557 6.27 -0.25 -11.33
N ASP A 558 7.10 -0.36 -10.30
CA ASP A 558 8.08 -1.44 -10.12
C ASP A 558 7.50 -2.65 -9.36
N VAL A 559 6.27 -2.52 -8.84
CA VAL A 559 5.54 -3.57 -8.11
C VAL A 559 4.53 -4.25 -9.03
N ALA A 560 4.33 -5.57 -8.84
CA ALA A 560 3.38 -6.34 -9.63
C ALA A 560 1.94 -5.79 -9.46
N GLY A 561 1.29 -5.42 -10.58
CA GLY A 561 0.04 -4.67 -10.55
C GLY A 561 -1.12 -5.35 -9.81
N LYS A 562 -1.20 -6.70 -9.83
CA LYS A 562 -2.25 -7.45 -9.12
C LYS A 562 -2.04 -7.47 -7.60
N GLU A 563 -0.80 -7.66 -7.16
CA GLU A 563 -0.42 -7.66 -5.75
C GLU A 563 -0.63 -6.27 -5.14
N LEU A 564 -0.09 -5.26 -5.81
CA LEU A 564 -0.28 -3.86 -5.41
C LEU A 564 -1.76 -3.49 -5.31
N ALA A 565 -2.58 -3.88 -6.29
CA ALA A 565 -4.01 -3.58 -6.27
C ALA A 565 -4.72 -4.19 -5.05
N ARG A 566 -4.40 -5.45 -4.72
CA ARG A 566 -4.99 -6.13 -3.55
C ARG A 566 -4.61 -5.43 -2.25
N GLU A 567 -3.32 -5.17 -2.05
CA GLU A 567 -2.84 -4.55 -0.82
C GLU A 567 -3.39 -3.12 -0.63
N LEU A 568 -3.43 -2.32 -1.71
CA LEU A 568 -4.01 -0.99 -1.64
C LEU A 568 -5.53 -1.01 -1.42
N ASP A 569 -6.26 -2.00 -1.97
CA ASP A 569 -7.69 -2.17 -1.71
C ASP A 569 -7.98 -2.50 -0.24
N GLU A 570 -7.14 -3.33 0.39
CA GLU A 570 -7.22 -3.62 1.82
C GLU A 570 -6.97 -2.36 2.68
N VAL A 571 -6.02 -1.52 2.28
CA VAL A 571 -5.77 -0.23 2.96
C VAL A 571 -6.98 0.69 2.86
N VAL A 572 -7.63 0.76 1.67
CA VAL A 572 -8.86 1.55 1.49
C VAL A 572 -9.96 1.05 2.42
N ARG A 573 -10.21 -0.27 2.46
CA ARG A 573 -11.22 -0.88 3.34
C ARG A 573 -10.95 -0.59 4.82
N SER A 574 -9.68 -0.71 5.23
CA SER A 574 -9.26 -0.40 6.60
C SER A 574 -9.44 1.08 6.95
N ALA A 575 -9.11 2.00 6.03
CA ALA A 575 -9.31 3.43 6.23
C ALA A 575 -10.79 3.80 6.35
N VAL A 576 -11.64 3.22 5.49
CA VAL A 576 -13.10 3.41 5.53
C VAL A 576 -13.70 2.82 6.82
N ALA A 577 -13.25 1.63 7.22
CA ALA A 577 -13.67 1.01 8.48
C ALA A 577 -13.28 1.85 9.70
N ALA A 578 -12.09 2.47 9.68
CA ALA A 578 -11.64 3.35 10.78
C ALA A 578 -12.44 4.65 10.86
N ALA A 579 -12.84 5.24 9.73
CA ALA A 579 -13.61 6.47 9.70
C ALA A 579 -15.08 6.27 10.11
N GLY A 580 -15.66 5.10 9.82
CA GLY A 580 -17.10 4.88 9.90
C GLY A 580 -17.85 5.48 8.70
N VAL A 581 -19.01 4.91 8.37
CA VAL A 581 -19.77 5.29 7.18
C VAL A 581 -21.23 5.55 7.53
N ASN A 582 -21.74 6.75 7.21
CA ASN A 582 -23.14 7.09 7.40
C ASN A 582 -23.99 6.46 6.28
N LEU A 583 -24.93 5.58 6.63
CA LEU A 583 -25.82 4.89 5.69
C LEU A 583 -26.67 5.86 4.87
N ASN A 584 -27.09 6.97 5.48
CA ASN A 584 -28.05 7.90 4.87
C ASN A 584 -27.37 8.88 3.87
N THR A 585 -26.04 9.06 3.94
CA THR A 585 -25.33 10.01 3.07
C THR A 585 -24.28 9.38 2.16
N ALA A 586 -23.84 8.15 2.47
CA ALA A 586 -22.76 7.51 1.73
C ALA A 586 -23.14 7.14 0.30
N SER A 587 -22.20 7.30 -0.61
CA SER A 587 -22.31 6.82 -1.99
C SER A 587 -22.16 5.29 -2.05
N ALA A 588 -22.69 4.68 -3.13
CA ALA A 588 -22.49 3.24 -3.37
C ALA A 588 -21.00 2.86 -3.43
N SER A 589 -20.15 3.74 -3.97
CA SER A 589 -18.69 3.52 -4.04
C SER A 589 -18.04 3.47 -2.66
N LEU A 590 -18.50 4.31 -1.73
CA LEU A 590 -18.01 4.31 -0.34
C LEU A 590 -18.53 3.08 0.42
N LEU A 591 -19.82 2.78 0.30
CA LEU A 591 -20.46 1.60 0.92
C LEU A 591 -19.81 0.29 0.46
N ALA A 592 -19.40 0.18 -0.81
CA ALA A 592 -18.70 -1.00 -1.33
C ALA A 592 -17.34 -1.26 -0.67
N ARG A 593 -16.80 -0.31 0.07
CA ARG A 593 -15.54 -0.42 0.82
C ARG A 593 -15.73 -0.84 2.28
N VAL A 594 -16.97 -0.84 2.76
CA VAL A 594 -17.30 -1.34 4.12
C VAL A 594 -17.00 -2.85 4.20
N PRO A 595 -16.33 -3.32 5.27
CA PRO A 595 -16.10 -4.74 5.48
C PRO A 595 -17.39 -5.56 5.36
N GLY A 596 -17.35 -6.66 4.62
CA GLY A 596 -18.53 -7.49 4.36
C GLY A 596 -19.39 -7.05 3.16
N PHE A 597 -19.26 -5.81 2.67
CA PHE A 597 -20.00 -5.34 1.51
C PHE A 597 -19.22 -5.53 0.19
N ASN A 598 -19.97 -5.68 -0.89
CA ASN A 598 -19.49 -5.64 -2.26
C ASN A 598 -20.29 -4.60 -3.08
N ALA A 599 -19.87 -4.35 -4.31
CA ALA A 599 -20.50 -3.32 -5.15
C ALA A 599 -22.01 -3.53 -5.36
N ARG A 600 -22.46 -4.80 -5.44
CA ARG A 600 -23.89 -5.12 -5.62
C ARG A 600 -24.68 -4.80 -4.36
N VAL A 601 -24.22 -5.28 -3.20
CA VAL A 601 -24.85 -4.99 -1.91
C VAL A 601 -24.91 -3.49 -1.66
N ALA A 602 -23.82 -2.76 -1.96
CA ALA A 602 -23.78 -1.31 -1.80
C ALA A 602 -24.84 -0.59 -2.68
N ALA A 603 -25.04 -1.06 -3.92
CA ALA A 603 -26.07 -0.52 -4.80
C ALA A 603 -27.50 -0.84 -4.26
N ASP A 604 -27.72 -2.07 -3.77
CA ASP A 604 -29.01 -2.48 -3.22
C ASP A 604 -29.32 -1.69 -1.91
N VAL A 605 -28.32 -1.37 -1.09
CA VAL A 605 -28.47 -0.49 0.11
C VAL A 605 -28.88 0.93 -0.32
N VAL A 606 -28.24 1.51 -1.33
CA VAL A 606 -28.62 2.84 -1.83
C VAL A 606 -30.05 2.83 -2.39
N ALA A 607 -30.41 1.85 -3.20
CA ALA A 607 -31.76 1.72 -3.73
C ALA A 607 -32.82 1.58 -2.62
N ARG A 608 -32.52 0.82 -1.55
CA ARG A 608 -33.40 0.69 -0.38
C ARG A 608 -33.52 2.00 0.38
N ARG A 609 -32.41 2.71 0.60
CA ARG A 609 -32.41 4.06 1.19
C ARG A 609 -33.31 5.02 0.42
N ASP A 610 -33.14 5.08 -0.90
CA ASP A 610 -33.90 5.97 -1.75
C ASP A 610 -35.40 5.65 -1.74
N ALA A 611 -35.78 4.36 -1.59
CA ALA A 611 -37.16 3.93 -1.45
C ALA A 611 -37.76 4.24 -0.06
N LEU A 612 -36.95 4.19 1.03
CA LEU A 612 -37.39 4.46 2.40
C LEU A 612 -37.36 5.95 2.76
N GLY A 613 -36.58 6.75 2.04
CA GLY A 613 -36.19 8.12 2.37
C GLY A 613 -34.97 8.16 3.30
N ALA A 614 -34.90 7.32 4.31
CA ALA A 614 -33.71 7.15 5.17
C ALA A 614 -33.81 5.88 6.01
N PHE A 615 -32.66 5.29 6.37
CA PHE A 615 -32.57 4.26 7.40
C PHE A 615 -32.73 4.89 8.79
N ARG A 616 -33.44 4.22 9.69
CA ARG A 616 -33.64 4.62 11.10
C ARG A 616 -32.79 3.80 12.05
N SER A 617 -32.44 2.58 11.65
CA SER A 617 -31.56 1.68 12.41
C SER A 617 -30.70 0.84 11.47
N ARG A 618 -29.57 0.33 11.98
CA ARG A 618 -28.72 -0.62 11.25
C ARG A 618 -29.41 -1.96 11.03
N ALA A 619 -30.35 -2.33 11.89
CA ALA A 619 -31.10 -3.59 11.78
C ALA A 619 -31.91 -3.70 10.48
N GLU A 620 -32.38 -2.55 9.93
CA GLU A 620 -33.10 -2.50 8.65
C GLU A 620 -32.26 -2.96 7.44
N LEU A 621 -30.95 -3.09 7.61
CA LEU A 621 -30.06 -3.68 6.59
C LEU A 621 -30.36 -5.16 6.35
N LEU A 622 -30.92 -5.87 7.31
CA LEU A 622 -31.31 -7.28 7.14
C LEU A 622 -32.43 -7.46 6.11
N ASP A 623 -33.19 -6.40 5.83
CA ASP A 623 -34.22 -6.38 4.77
C ASP A 623 -33.64 -6.12 3.38
N VAL A 624 -32.34 -5.79 3.29
CA VAL A 624 -31.69 -5.51 2.01
C VAL A 624 -31.26 -6.81 1.34
N ARG A 625 -31.56 -6.96 0.08
CA ARG A 625 -31.19 -8.15 -0.69
C ARG A 625 -29.67 -8.37 -0.68
N GLY A 626 -29.26 -9.59 -0.30
CA GLY A 626 -27.84 -9.98 -0.25
C GLY A 626 -27.13 -9.68 1.06
N ILE A 627 -27.85 -9.14 2.05
CA ILE A 627 -27.36 -8.99 3.42
C ILE A 627 -27.97 -10.08 4.28
N GLY A 628 -27.16 -11.09 4.61
CA GLY A 628 -27.49 -12.11 5.60
C GLY A 628 -26.89 -11.80 6.98
N PRO A 629 -27.17 -12.62 8.01
CA PRO A 629 -26.65 -12.40 9.36
C PRO A 629 -25.13 -12.23 9.43
N LYS A 630 -24.37 -13.02 8.67
CA LYS A 630 -22.88 -12.95 8.63
C LYS A 630 -22.41 -11.64 8.00
N THR A 631 -23.02 -11.22 6.89
CA THR A 631 -22.69 -9.93 6.23
C THR A 631 -23.04 -8.76 7.14
N PHE A 632 -24.21 -8.80 7.79
CA PHE A 632 -24.64 -7.80 8.75
C PHE A 632 -23.64 -7.69 9.91
N GLN A 633 -23.30 -8.81 10.54
CA GLN A 633 -22.34 -8.88 11.64
C GLN A 633 -20.99 -8.25 11.27
N GLN A 634 -20.48 -8.51 10.07
CA GLN A 634 -19.21 -7.95 9.60
C GLN A 634 -19.26 -6.45 9.31
N ALA A 635 -20.42 -5.92 8.90
CA ALA A 635 -20.56 -4.54 8.43
C ALA A 635 -21.11 -3.58 9.48
N ALA A 636 -22.03 -4.04 10.34
CA ALA A 636 -22.86 -3.18 11.18
C ALA A 636 -22.07 -2.25 12.10
N GLY A 637 -20.96 -2.71 12.66
CA GLY A 637 -20.11 -1.88 13.53
C GLY A 637 -19.40 -0.73 12.83
N PHE A 638 -19.23 -0.80 11.50
CA PHE A 638 -18.60 0.25 10.69
C PHE A 638 -19.59 1.25 10.08
N LEU A 639 -20.87 1.00 10.27
CA LEU A 639 -21.96 1.82 9.76
C LEU A 639 -22.53 2.71 10.87
N ARG A 640 -23.07 3.84 10.47
CA ARG A 640 -23.72 4.84 11.33
C ARG A 640 -25.05 5.23 10.72
N VAL A 641 -26.04 5.51 11.56
CA VAL A 641 -27.34 6.05 11.14
C VAL A 641 -27.50 7.40 11.83
N ASP A 642 -27.24 8.47 11.11
CA ASP A 642 -27.45 9.82 11.62
C ASP A 642 -28.96 10.14 11.63
N GLY A 643 -29.42 10.78 12.74
CA GLY A 643 -30.84 11.07 12.94
C GLY A 643 -31.65 9.89 13.51
N ALA A 644 -31.00 8.77 13.90
CA ALA A 644 -31.66 7.67 14.58
C ALA A 644 -32.16 8.09 16.00
N GLU A 645 -33.26 7.47 16.44
CA GLU A 645 -33.82 7.71 17.80
C GLU A 645 -32.88 7.17 18.90
N ASP A 646 -32.28 6.00 18.69
CA ASP A 646 -31.25 5.47 19.58
C ASP A 646 -29.88 6.03 19.21
N ALA A 647 -29.29 6.79 20.13
CA ALA A 647 -27.99 7.40 19.93
C ALA A 647 -26.85 6.39 19.67
N LEU A 648 -26.99 5.15 20.13
CA LEU A 648 -26.01 4.09 19.87
C LEU A 648 -25.90 3.77 18.38
N GLU A 649 -26.94 3.99 17.58
CA GLU A 649 -26.92 3.82 16.12
C GLU A 649 -25.98 4.80 15.40
N ARG A 650 -25.62 5.90 16.06
CA ARG A 650 -24.69 6.92 15.57
C ARG A 650 -23.23 6.61 15.94
N THR A 651 -23.01 5.65 16.82
CA THR A 651 -21.69 5.32 17.38
C THR A 651 -21.00 4.15 16.66
N GLY A 652 -19.72 3.95 16.96
CA GLY A 652 -18.94 2.79 16.53
C GLY A 652 -19.21 1.51 17.34
N VAL A 653 -20.13 1.55 18.28
CA VAL A 653 -20.52 0.36 19.04
C VAL A 653 -21.21 -0.64 18.11
N HIS A 654 -20.78 -1.90 18.17
CA HIS A 654 -21.42 -2.96 17.40
C HIS A 654 -22.81 -3.27 17.98
N PRO A 655 -23.85 -3.53 17.16
CA PRO A 655 -25.20 -3.84 17.68
C PRO A 655 -25.24 -5.00 18.66
N GLU A 656 -24.36 -6.00 18.54
CA GLU A 656 -24.21 -7.11 19.52
C GLU A 656 -23.84 -6.63 20.93
N SER A 657 -23.22 -5.45 21.05
CA SER A 657 -22.74 -4.87 22.31
C SER A 657 -23.63 -3.73 22.82
N PHE A 658 -24.81 -3.51 22.27
CA PHE A 658 -25.69 -2.41 22.67
C PHE A 658 -26.13 -2.52 24.13
N ASP A 659 -26.41 -3.71 24.63
CA ASP A 659 -26.80 -3.90 26.03
C ASP A 659 -25.64 -3.57 26.98
N VAL A 660 -24.42 -3.98 26.64
CA VAL A 660 -23.20 -3.61 27.38
C VAL A 660 -23.00 -2.08 27.34
N ALA A 661 -23.22 -1.48 26.18
CA ALA A 661 -23.06 -0.02 26.02
C ALA A 661 -24.09 0.77 26.84
N ARG A 662 -25.34 0.35 26.90
CA ARG A 662 -26.38 0.98 27.75
C ARG A 662 -26.01 0.97 29.22
N HIS A 663 -25.56 -0.19 29.71
CA HIS A 663 -25.11 -0.30 31.10
C HIS A 663 -23.83 0.51 31.36
N ALA A 664 -22.93 0.57 30.39
CA ALA A 664 -21.72 1.40 30.49
C ALA A 664 -22.06 2.92 30.52
N VAL A 665 -23.04 3.36 29.73
CA VAL A 665 -23.55 4.75 29.77
C VAL A 665 -24.17 5.06 31.14
N ALA A 666 -24.96 4.15 31.69
CA ALA A 666 -25.57 4.32 33.02
C ALA A 666 -24.48 4.47 34.12
N ALA A 667 -23.50 3.55 34.15
CA ALA A 667 -22.37 3.63 35.09
C ALA A 667 -21.53 4.90 34.91
N ALA A 668 -21.32 5.35 33.68
CA ALA A 668 -20.60 6.58 33.40
C ALA A 668 -21.37 7.84 33.82
N LEU A 669 -22.69 7.85 33.74
CA LEU A 669 -23.54 8.93 34.24
C LEU A 669 -23.47 9.03 35.78
N GLU A 670 -23.46 7.90 36.49
CA GLU A 670 -23.24 7.88 37.93
C GLU A 670 -21.92 8.56 38.31
N LEU A 671 -20.83 8.19 37.65
CA LEU A 671 -19.51 8.78 37.86
C LEU A 671 -19.41 10.27 37.47
N ALA A 672 -20.17 10.70 36.48
CA ALA A 672 -20.21 12.11 36.09
C ALA A 672 -20.95 12.96 37.13
N ASN A 673 -22.10 12.46 37.63
CA ASN A 673 -22.89 13.13 38.65
C ASN A 673 -22.15 13.23 40.02
N ASP A 674 -21.43 12.17 40.43
CA ASP A 674 -20.59 12.18 41.63
C ASP A 674 -19.47 13.23 41.58
N ALA A 675 -19.02 13.58 40.38
CA ALA A 675 -18.01 14.60 40.17
C ALA A 675 -18.58 16.01 40.27
N GLU A 676 -19.78 16.25 39.76
CA GLU A 676 -20.47 17.53 39.85
C GLU A 676 -20.88 17.84 41.31
N THR A 677 -21.32 16.84 42.07
CA THR A 677 -21.64 17.00 43.50
C THR A 677 -20.42 17.30 44.36
N LYS A 678 -19.27 16.67 44.09
CA LYS A 678 -18.00 16.95 44.79
C LYS A 678 -17.42 18.32 44.43
N SER A 679 -17.64 18.83 43.22
CA SER A 679 -17.21 20.16 42.76
C SER A 679 -18.10 21.28 43.30
N SER A 680 -19.37 20.98 43.66
CA SER A 680 -20.26 21.95 44.28
C SER A 680 -20.06 22.13 45.79
N ASP A 681 -19.45 21.13 46.45
CA ASP A 681 -19.13 21.18 47.89
C ASP A 681 -17.83 21.92 48.21
N GLU A 682 -17.00 22.21 47.20
CA GLU A 682 -15.74 22.94 47.30
C GLU A 682 -15.89 24.35 46.68
N VAL A 683 -16.92 25.07 47.10
CA VAL A 683 -16.96 26.55 46.95
C VAL A 683 -16.06 27.12 48.02
N VAL A 684 -14.80 27.35 47.70
CA VAL A 684 -13.93 28.25 48.46
C VAL A 684 -14.52 29.64 48.25
N VAL A 685 -15.16 30.16 49.30
CA VAL A 685 -15.49 31.58 49.42
C VAL A 685 -14.16 32.32 49.46
N ILE A 686 -13.78 32.94 48.37
CA ILE A 686 -12.68 33.92 48.37
C ILE A 686 -13.29 35.20 48.85
N ASP A 687 -12.92 35.63 50.04
CA ASP A 687 -13.24 36.97 50.52
C ASP A 687 -12.51 37.98 49.60
N ASP A 688 -13.30 38.80 48.93
CA ASP A 688 -12.86 39.94 48.12
C ASP A 688 -12.30 41.04 49.00
N ASP A 689 -11.01 40.99 49.32
CA ASP A 689 -10.27 42.16 49.86
C ASP A 689 -8.74 41.99 49.62
N ASP A 690 -8.31 42.01 48.31
CA ASP A 690 -6.94 42.47 47.98
C ASP A 690 -6.81 42.74 46.44
N PRO A 691 -6.44 43.95 46.02
CA PRO A 691 -6.48 44.35 44.61
C PRO A 691 -5.17 44.16 43.81
N ASP A 692 -4.27 43.28 44.23
CA ASP A 692 -3.01 43.01 43.47
C ASP A 692 -2.59 41.56 43.59
N ASP A 693 -3.13 40.64 42.73
CA ASP A 693 -2.38 39.48 42.37
C ASP A 693 -2.80 38.84 41.01
N ASP A 694 -1.80 38.55 40.26
CA ASP A 694 -1.81 38.00 38.90
C ASP A 694 -2.51 36.62 38.79
N VAL A 695 -3.30 36.43 37.76
CA VAL A 695 -3.97 35.19 37.38
C VAL A 695 -2.98 34.03 37.23
N VAL A 696 -2.97 33.09 38.15
CA VAL A 696 -2.23 31.84 38.08
C VAL A 696 -3.05 30.79 37.34
N ILE A 697 -2.65 30.46 36.13
CA ILE A 697 -3.16 29.32 35.40
C ILE A 697 -2.62 28.04 36.05
N VAL A 698 -3.48 27.26 36.70
CA VAL A 698 -3.13 25.96 37.26
C VAL A 698 -2.98 24.94 36.11
N ARG A 699 -1.76 24.48 35.90
CA ARG A 699 -1.44 23.35 35.03
C ARG A 699 -1.86 22.03 35.72
N GLU A 700 -2.65 21.25 35.06
CA GLU A 700 -2.89 19.83 35.42
C GLU A 700 -1.57 19.05 35.47
N THR A 701 -1.28 18.49 36.61
CA THR A 701 -0.12 17.63 36.83
C THR A 701 -0.56 16.16 36.75
N PHE A 702 -0.15 15.47 35.72
CA PHE A 702 -0.31 14.01 35.65
C PHE A 702 0.70 13.34 36.60
N LEU A 703 0.17 12.73 37.66
CA LEU A 703 0.92 11.84 38.54
C LEU A 703 0.95 10.42 37.92
N THR A 704 2.13 10.01 37.48
CA THR A 704 2.43 8.62 37.19
C THR A 704 2.85 7.93 38.48
N THR A 705 2.03 7.01 38.97
CA THR A 705 2.49 6.03 39.99
C THR A 705 2.61 4.66 39.33
N ARG A 706 3.87 4.19 39.30
CA ARG A 706 4.23 2.80 39.09
C ARG A 706 3.96 2.02 40.39
N SER A 707 3.25 0.92 40.34
CA SER A 707 3.36 -0.13 41.36
C SER A 707 3.28 -1.51 40.70
N ASP A 708 4.37 -2.27 40.87
CA ASP A 708 4.47 -3.69 40.61
C ASP A 708 3.57 -4.46 41.57
N ALA A 709 2.71 -5.32 41.07
CA ALA A 709 2.17 -6.41 41.87
C ALA A 709 1.78 -7.59 40.97
N THR A 710 2.57 -8.62 41.03
CA THR A 710 2.27 -9.97 40.56
C THR A 710 1.16 -10.59 41.40
N ALA A 711 0.05 -10.97 40.74
CA ALA A 711 -0.94 -11.88 41.34
C ALA A 711 -1.47 -12.84 40.27
N THR A 712 -1.16 -14.10 40.50
CA THR A 712 -1.74 -15.26 39.82
C THR A 712 -3.21 -15.40 40.18
N ALA A 713 -4.09 -15.36 39.19
CA ALA A 713 -5.48 -15.74 39.34
C ALA A 713 -5.94 -16.64 38.20
N ASN A 714 -6.36 -17.84 38.58
CA ASN A 714 -7.04 -18.84 37.77
C ASN A 714 -8.38 -18.30 37.29
N ALA A 715 -8.52 -18.05 35.99
CA ALA A 715 -9.79 -17.67 35.39
C ALA A 715 -10.46 -18.90 34.74
N LYS A 716 -11.60 -19.29 35.26
CA LYS A 716 -12.53 -20.19 34.60
C LYS A 716 -13.13 -19.49 33.38
N SER A 717 -12.82 -20.01 32.21
CA SER A 717 -13.38 -19.55 30.94
C SER A 717 -14.85 -19.94 30.86
N SER A 718 -15.77 -18.98 30.88
CA SER A 718 -17.14 -19.18 30.41
C SER A 718 -17.17 -18.98 28.88
N SER A 719 -17.33 -20.09 28.16
CA SER A 719 -17.49 -20.13 26.71
C SER A 719 -18.89 -19.64 26.32
N TRP A 720 -18.97 -18.56 25.55
CA TRP A 720 -20.20 -18.07 24.92
C TRP A 720 -20.42 -18.65 23.50
N PHE A 721 -19.70 -19.69 23.14
CA PHE A 721 -19.92 -20.42 21.90
C PHE A 721 -19.98 -21.93 22.15
N SER A 722 -21.20 -22.45 22.34
CA SER A 722 -21.62 -23.76 21.83
C SER A 722 -23.12 -23.92 21.98
N SER A 723 -23.84 -23.93 20.87
CA SER A 723 -24.65 -25.07 20.48
C SER A 723 -25.52 -24.72 19.29
N SER A 724 -25.21 -25.36 18.19
CA SER A 724 -26.20 -25.72 17.18
C SER A 724 -27.11 -26.76 17.80
N ASP A 725 -28.32 -26.39 18.17
CA ASP A 725 -29.42 -27.34 18.14
C ASP A 725 -30.76 -26.64 17.89
N GLY A 726 -31.49 -27.20 16.98
CA GLY A 726 -32.66 -26.64 16.39
C GLY A 726 -33.90 -26.62 17.30
N LYS A 727 -34.80 -25.75 16.86
CA LYS A 727 -36.22 -25.73 17.15
C LYS A 727 -36.66 -25.40 18.57
N LYS A 728 -37.04 -24.10 18.76
CA LYS A 728 -38.37 -23.74 19.26
C LYS A 728 -38.55 -22.24 19.13
N ARG A 729 -39.55 -21.79 18.36
CA ARG A 729 -40.07 -20.42 18.38
C ARG A 729 -40.56 -20.10 19.78
N PRO A 730 -40.17 -18.98 20.42
CA PRO A 730 -40.88 -18.49 21.60
C PRO A 730 -42.19 -17.84 21.15
N ARG A 731 -43.22 -18.08 21.93
CA ARG A 731 -44.54 -17.46 21.83
C ARG A 731 -44.46 -15.96 21.99
N GLU A 732 -45.27 -15.24 21.20
CA GLU A 732 -45.63 -13.85 21.42
C GLU A 732 -46.14 -13.67 22.87
N GLY A 733 -45.49 -12.74 23.58
CA GLY A 733 -45.90 -12.32 24.90
C GLY A 733 -44.89 -11.40 25.54
N SER A 734 -45.23 -10.10 25.61
CA SER A 734 -44.48 -9.01 26.26
C SER A 734 -43.20 -8.53 25.58
N ASN A 735 -43.36 -7.54 24.69
CA ASN A 735 -42.33 -6.64 24.25
C ASN A 735 -41.91 -5.75 25.44
N PRO A 736 -40.73 -5.93 26.09
CA PRO A 736 -40.15 -4.86 26.86
C PRO A 736 -39.70 -3.81 25.79
N ARG A 737 -40.31 -2.64 25.80
CA ARG A 737 -39.78 -1.47 25.08
C ARG A 737 -38.27 -1.45 25.33
N ALA A 738 -37.49 -1.79 24.35
CA ALA A 738 -36.03 -1.64 24.39
C ALA A 738 -35.78 -0.17 24.74
N SER A 739 -35.21 0.07 25.91
CA SER A 739 -34.91 1.44 26.36
C SER A 739 -33.95 2.07 25.33
N THR A 740 -34.42 3.05 24.59
CA THR A 740 -33.57 3.81 23.67
C THR A 740 -32.64 4.68 24.50
N THR A 741 -31.37 4.72 24.16
CA THR A 741 -30.40 5.62 24.78
C THR A 741 -30.50 6.98 24.11
N SER A 742 -30.73 8.02 24.86
CA SER A 742 -30.82 9.37 24.29
C SER A 742 -29.45 9.95 23.94
N ALA A 743 -29.38 10.85 22.95
CA ALA A 743 -28.16 11.57 22.60
C ALA A 743 -27.63 12.43 23.77
N GLU A 744 -28.55 12.93 24.60
CA GLU A 744 -28.22 13.69 25.81
C GLU A 744 -27.54 12.81 26.87
N ASP A 745 -28.04 11.59 27.08
CA ASP A 745 -27.42 10.65 28.03
C ASP A 745 -26.00 10.28 27.63
N VAL A 746 -25.76 10.01 26.35
CA VAL A 746 -24.40 9.72 25.83
C VAL A 746 -23.48 10.93 26.02
N ARG A 747 -23.96 12.15 25.76
CA ARG A 747 -23.20 13.37 25.93
C ARG A 747 -22.86 13.61 27.41
N ARG A 748 -23.82 13.49 28.32
CA ARG A 748 -23.63 13.66 29.76
C ARG A 748 -22.75 12.56 30.37
N ALA A 749 -22.81 11.34 29.87
CA ALA A 749 -21.97 10.24 30.32
C ALA A 749 -20.49 10.39 29.92
N ARG A 750 -20.18 11.24 28.94
CA ARG A 750 -18.82 11.34 28.36
C ARG A 750 -17.70 11.60 29.39
N PRO A 751 -17.81 12.51 30.37
CA PRO A 751 -16.79 12.68 31.41
C PRO A 751 -16.54 11.39 32.20
N GLY A 752 -17.58 10.64 32.54
CA GLY A 752 -17.49 9.37 33.22
C GLY A 752 -16.85 8.28 32.33
N VAL A 753 -17.18 8.25 31.03
CA VAL A 753 -16.54 7.37 30.03
C VAL A 753 -15.02 7.63 29.95
N LEU A 754 -14.60 8.89 29.88
CA LEU A 754 -13.19 9.25 29.86
C LEU A 754 -12.44 8.87 31.15
N ARG A 755 -13.10 8.95 32.30
CA ARG A 755 -12.54 8.48 33.58
C ARG A 755 -12.35 6.96 33.56
N LEU A 756 -13.35 6.19 33.12
CA LEU A 756 -13.24 4.75 32.99
C LEU A 756 -12.14 4.31 32.02
N LEU A 757 -11.92 5.06 30.93
CA LEU A 757 -10.82 4.81 30.00
C LEU A 757 -9.44 5.11 30.59
N GLY A 758 -9.37 6.02 31.54
CA GLY A 758 -8.14 6.40 32.26
C GLY A 758 -7.81 5.51 33.47
N ASP A 759 -8.73 4.66 33.93
CA ASP A 759 -8.57 3.80 35.11
C ASP A 759 -8.80 2.34 34.77
N ASP A 760 -7.70 1.60 34.57
CA ASP A 760 -7.74 0.17 34.20
C ASP A 760 -8.41 -0.71 35.28
N ALA A 761 -8.33 -0.33 36.58
CA ALA A 761 -8.94 -1.09 37.66
C ALA A 761 -10.47 -0.89 37.70
N ALA A 762 -10.93 0.36 37.52
CA ALA A 762 -12.35 0.66 37.41
C ALA A 762 -12.97 0.01 36.18
N LEU A 763 -12.25 0.04 35.04
CA LEU A 763 -12.67 -0.61 33.80
C LEU A 763 -12.79 -2.14 33.97
N ALA A 764 -11.81 -2.80 34.59
CA ALA A 764 -11.85 -4.25 34.86
C ALA A 764 -12.98 -4.61 35.80
N SER A 765 -13.22 -3.84 36.86
CA SER A 765 -14.33 -4.05 37.78
C SER A 765 -15.70 -3.90 37.08
N LEU A 766 -15.84 -2.90 36.21
CA LEU A 766 -17.05 -2.72 35.42
C LEU A 766 -17.24 -3.88 34.42
N ALA A 767 -16.18 -4.34 33.79
CA ALA A 767 -16.21 -5.45 32.85
C ALA A 767 -16.68 -6.75 33.53
N ASP A 768 -16.18 -7.07 34.73
CA ASP A 768 -16.62 -8.20 35.53
C ASP A 768 -18.11 -8.11 35.90
N ARG A 769 -18.58 -6.93 36.29
CA ARG A 769 -20.01 -6.69 36.63
C ARG A 769 -20.90 -6.89 35.43
N LEU A 770 -20.46 -6.51 34.24
CA LEU A 770 -21.23 -6.63 33.00
C LEU A 770 -21.05 -8.00 32.30
N GLY A 771 -20.16 -8.86 32.81
CA GLY A 771 -19.83 -10.13 32.18
C GLY A 771 -19.17 -9.97 30.79
N ALA A 772 -18.51 -8.85 30.57
CA ALA A 772 -17.83 -8.51 29.32
C ALA A 772 -16.31 -8.62 29.48
N GLY A 773 -15.58 -8.89 28.38
CA GLY A 773 -14.12 -8.83 28.42
C GLY A 773 -13.62 -7.37 28.56
N PRO A 774 -12.55 -7.13 29.35
CA PRO A 774 -12.02 -5.78 29.55
C PRO A 774 -11.62 -5.07 28.26
N LEU A 775 -11.03 -5.80 27.29
CA LEU A 775 -10.63 -5.23 26.00
C LEU A 775 -11.83 -4.90 25.09
N ASP A 776 -12.90 -5.72 25.16
CA ASP A 776 -14.14 -5.47 24.42
C ASP A 776 -14.90 -4.29 25.02
N LEU A 777 -14.99 -4.21 26.37
CA LEU A 777 -15.59 -3.06 27.08
C LEU A 777 -14.82 -1.76 26.77
N ARG A 778 -13.49 -1.79 26.79
CA ARG A 778 -12.66 -0.63 26.39
C ARG A 778 -13.02 -0.17 24.97
N GLY A 779 -13.19 -1.09 24.02
CA GLY A 779 -13.61 -0.77 22.67
C GLY A 779 -15.01 -0.11 22.60
N VAL A 780 -15.93 -0.53 23.45
CA VAL A 780 -17.26 0.10 23.58
C VAL A 780 -17.13 1.52 24.15
N LEU A 781 -16.35 1.70 25.21
CA LEU A 781 -16.12 3.03 25.81
C LEU A 781 -15.39 3.98 24.85
N GLU A 782 -14.39 3.50 24.11
CA GLU A 782 -13.72 4.29 23.05
C GLU A 782 -14.72 4.76 21.98
N ALA A 783 -15.64 3.89 21.57
CA ALA A 783 -16.68 4.23 20.60
C ALA A 783 -17.73 5.22 21.14
N LEU A 784 -18.05 5.16 22.44
CA LEU A 784 -18.92 6.13 23.12
C LEU A 784 -18.23 7.49 23.37
N ALA A 785 -16.91 7.51 23.56
CA ALA A 785 -16.14 8.73 23.71
C ALA A 785 -16.00 9.53 22.40
N ALA A 786 -16.16 8.89 21.25
CA ALA A 786 -16.09 9.55 19.94
C ALA A 786 -17.22 10.59 19.80
N THR A 787 -16.87 11.78 19.31
CA THR A 787 -17.80 12.95 19.29
C THR A 787 -18.58 13.08 18.00
N SER A 788 -18.28 12.28 16.99
CA SER A 788 -18.75 12.48 15.62
C SER A 788 -19.17 11.16 15.00
N VAL A 789 -20.12 11.23 14.07
CA VAL A 789 -20.49 10.11 13.18
C VAL A 789 -19.31 9.65 12.31
N ASP A 790 -18.36 10.55 12.07
CA ASP A 790 -17.12 10.33 11.36
C ASP A 790 -15.94 10.43 12.34
N ASP A 791 -15.22 9.33 12.55
CA ASP A 791 -14.12 9.24 13.51
C ASP A 791 -12.84 9.96 13.02
N ARG A 792 -12.83 10.55 11.81
CA ARG A 792 -11.73 11.41 11.36
C ARG A 792 -11.70 12.72 12.12
N PRO A 793 -10.50 13.25 12.45
CA PRO A 793 -10.40 14.55 13.13
C PRO A 793 -11.02 15.63 12.24
N ALA A 794 -11.99 16.38 12.78
CA ALA A 794 -12.56 17.52 12.06
C ALA A 794 -11.52 18.63 11.96
N ALA A 795 -11.32 19.18 10.77
CA ALA A 795 -10.55 20.40 10.60
C ALA A 795 -11.50 21.57 10.37
N ASP A 796 -11.30 22.66 11.12
CA ASP A 796 -12.00 23.91 10.85
C ASP A 796 -11.67 24.37 9.42
N ALA A 797 -12.70 24.73 8.67
CA ALA A 797 -12.57 25.23 7.31
C ALA A 797 -11.53 26.35 7.19
N LYS A 798 -11.44 27.22 8.20
CA LYS A 798 -10.45 28.30 8.25
C LYS A 798 -9.02 27.80 8.40
N SER A 799 -8.79 26.71 9.14
CA SER A 799 -7.46 26.14 9.32
C SER A 799 -6.95 25.37 8.09
N LEU A 800 -7.87 24.90 7.24
CA LEU A 800 -7.55 24.18 5.99
C LEU A 800 -7.16 25.12 4.85
N LEU A 801 -7.59 26.38 4.88
CA LEU A 801 -7.53 27.29 3.74
C LEU A 801 -6.41 28.33 3.92
N ARG A 802 -5.77 28.68 2.79
CA ARG A 802 -4.79 29.75 2.68
C ARG A 802 -5.47 31.05 2.19
N THR A 803 -4.94 32.17 2.62
CA THR A 803 -5.37 33.51 2.16
C THR A 803 -4.28 34.23 1.37
N SER A 804 -3.02 33.73 1.40
CA SER A 804 -1.87 34.31 0.69
C SER A 804 -1.02 33.23 0.02
N ALA A 805 -0.37 33.57 -1.09
CA ALA A 805 0.61 32.70 -1.76
C ALA A 805 2.04 33.01 -1.27
N THR A 806 2.91 32.00 -1.23
CA THR A 806 4.34 32.14 -1.00
C THR A 806 5.04 32.18 -2.35
N ASP A 807 5.83 33.21 -2.65
CA ASP A 807 6.62 33.27 -3.89
C ASP A 807 7.93 32.45 -3.71
N ALA A 808 8.37 31.79 -4.77
CA ALA A 808 9.64 31.05 -4.77
C ALA A 808 10.86 31.97 -4.45
N LYS A 809 10.75 33.26 -4.72
CA LYS A 809 11.76 34.28 -4.36
C LYS A 809 11.90 34.48 -2.85
N ASP A 810 10.86 34.11 -2.11
CA ASP A 810 10.83 34.24 -0.66
C ASP A 810 11.50 33.05 0.06
N LEU A 811 11.86 32.00 -0.66
CA LEU A 811 12.58 30.85 -0.12
C LEU A 811 14.08 31.11 -0.07
N VAL A 812 14.48 31.91 0.91
CA VAL A 812 15.91 32.17 1.20
C VAL A 812 16.44 31.10 2.16
N PRO A 813 17.65 30.54 1.93
CA PRO A 813 18.31 29.67 2.90
C PRO A 813 18.28 30.24 4.32
N GLY A 814 17.96 29.42 5.32
CA GLY A 814 17.79 29.82 6.72
C GLY A 814 16.38 30.24 7.12
N ARG A 815 15.51 30.62 6.17
CA ARG A 815 14.12 31.01 6.47
C ARG A 815 13.29 29.80 6.94
N VAL A 816 12.49 30.00 8.00
CA VAL A 816 11.50 29.01 8.47
C VAL A 816 10.16 29.28 7.81
N VAL A 817 9.62 28.25 7.15
CA VAL A 817 8.34 28.30 6.46
C VAL A 817 7.42 27.20 6.96
N ALA A 818 6.12 27.44 6.90
CA ALA A 818 5.14 26.37 7.09
C ALA A 818 5.05 25.54 5.80
N GLY A 819 4.95 24.23 5.94
CA GLY A 819 4.77 23.32 4.83
C GLY A 819 3.82 22.19 5.19
N GLU A 820 3.35 21.48 4.18
CA GLU A 820 2.52 20.29 4.31
C GLU A 820 3.24 19.10 3.71
N ILE A 821 3.31 17.98 4.43
CA ILE A 821 3.91 16.74 3.93
C ILE A 821 3.01 16.15 2.85
N ARG A 822 3.54 16.04 1.63
CA ARG A 822 2.85 15.41 0.48
C ARG A 822 3.00 13.90 0.48
N ASN A 823 4.21 13.43 0.79
CA ASN A 823 4.53 12.01 0.73
C ASN A 823 5.67 11.69 1.69
N VAL A 824 5.61 10.54 2.36
CA VAL A 824 6.67 10.02 3.22
C VAL A 824 7.32 8.83 2.52
N VAL A 825 8.63 8.76 2.58
CA VAL A 825 9.45 7.70 1.98
C VAL A 825 10.53 7.26 2.98
N PRO A 826 11.14 6.08 2.83
CA PRO A 826 12.13 5.58 3.81
C PRO A 826 13.32 6.52 4.06
N PHE A 827 13.68 7.34 3.08
CA PHE A 827 14.80 8.28 3.19
C PHE A 827 14.38 9.70 3.57
N GLY A 828 13.09 9.98 3.78
CA GLY A 828 12.63 11.31 4.18
C GLY A 828 11.17 11.59 3.88
N ALA A 829 10.81 12.87 3.77
CA ALA A 829 9.48 13.33 3.38
C ALA A 829 9.56 14.45 2.32
N PHE A 830 8.64 14.43 1.39
CA PHE A 830 8.44 15.52 0.45
C PHE A 830 7.43 16.50 1.05
N VAL A 831 7.85 17.74 1.23
CA VAL A 831 7.08 18.81 1.89
C VAL A 831 6.75 19.89 0.87
N ASP A 832 5.47 20.19 0.71
CA ASP A 832 5.00 21.35 -0.05
C ASP A 832 5.12 22.60 0.82
N VAL A 833 5.96 23.51 0.41
CA VAL A 833 6.17 24.81 1.08
C VAL A 833 5.45 25.97 0.36
N GLY A 834 4.54 25.65 -0.55
CA GLY A 834 3.67 26.61 -1.22
C GLY A 834 4.29 27.27 -2.46
N VAL A 835 5.36 26.73 -3.02
CA VAL A 835 6.03 27.26 -4.22
C VAL A 835 5.89 26.38 -5.46
N GLY A 836 4.96 25.43 -5.42
CA GLY A 836 4.66 24.51 -6.53
C GLY A 836 5.73 23.45 -6.80
N VAL A 837 6.77 23.37 -5.97
CA VAL A 837 7.77 22.29 -5.96
C VAL A 837 7.92 21.79 -4.53
N SER A 838 7.82 20.47 -4.33
CA SER A 838 8.04 19.89 -3.02
C SER A 838 9.53 19.88 -2.67
N GLY A 839 9.86 20.36 -1.47
CA GLY A 839 11.18 20.23 -0.89
C GLY A 839 11.38 18.86 -0.25
N LEU A 840 12.61 18.38 -0.21
CA LEU A 840 12.98 17.15 0.48
C LEU A 840 13.45 17.45 1.90
N LEU A 841 12.69 16.98 2.89
CA LEU A 841 13.11 16.85 4.29
C LEU A 841 13.76 15.47 4.42
N HIS A 842 15.09 15.41 4.36
CA HIS A 842 15.81 14.14 4.42
C HIS A 842 15.77 13.56 5.84
N ARG A 843 15.85 12.23 5.97
CA ARG A 843 15.79 11.50 7.27
C ARG A 843 16.81 12.03 8.29
N SER A 844 18.00 12.43 7.87
CA SER A 844 19.02 13.05 8.75
C SER A 844 18.55 14.35 9.42
N GLU A 845 17.66 15.09 8.73
CA GLU A 845 17.15 16.38 9.18
C GLU A 845 15.82 16.28 9.93
N MET A 846 15.27 15.05 10.06
CA MET A 846 13.99 14.80 10.75
C MET A 846 14.11 14.66 12.27
N ARG A 847 15.34 14.58 12.80
CA ARG A 847 15.62 14.38 14.24
C ARG A 847 14.94 13.17 14.87
N LEU A 848 14.82 12.10 14.10
CA LEU A 848 14.27 10.85 14.57
C LEU A 848 15.21 10.21 15.59
N LYS A 849 14.65 9.69 16.70
CA LYS A 849 15.41 8.83 17.62
C LYS A 849 15.89 7.58 16.88
N GLY A 850 17.05 7.04 17.26
CA GLY A 850 17.69 5.94 16.54
C GLY A 850 16.72 4.78 16.25
N GLY A 851 16.68 4.36 14.99
CA GLY A 851 15.83 3.25 14.53
C GLY A 851 14.40 3.59 14.13
N VAL A 852 13.88 4.79 14.46
CA VAL A 852 12.53 5.18 14.10
C VAL A 852 12.43 5.45 12.59
N GLU A 853 11.44 4.86 11.97
CA GLU A 853 11.14 5.07 10.53
C GLU A 853 10.36 6.39 10.32
N PRO A 854 10.57 7.08 9.18
CA PRO A 854 9.87 8.33 8.87
C PRO A 854 8.34 8.22 8.98
N HIS A 855 7.74 7.11 8.52
CA HIS A 855 6.29 6.87 8.60
C HIS A 855 5.73 6.73 10.02
N ALA A 856 6.56 6.42 11.01
CA ALA A 856 6.13 6.35 12.41
C ALA A 856 6.01 7.73 13.04
N ALA A 857 6.74 8.73 12.53
CA ALA A 857 6.78 10.09 13.07
C ALA A 857 6.05 11.12 12.22
N PHE A 858 5.91 10.87 10.92
CA PHE A 858 5.34 11.81 9.96
C PHE A 858 4.29 11.16 9.08
N ARG A 859 3.28 11.95 8.66
CA ARG A 859 2.16 11.50 7.81
C ARG A 859 1.94 12.46 6.66
N ALA A 860 1.48 11.96 5.51
CA ALA A 860 1.01 12.81 4.43
C ALA A 860 -0.18 13.67 4.91
N GLY A 861 -0.24 14.93 4.48
CA GLY A 861 -1.21 15.91 4.95
C GLY A 861 -0.85 16.61 6.27
N GLN A 862 0.23 16.19 6.96
CA GLN A 862 0.67 16.81 8.21
C GLN A 862 1.33 18.16 7.95
N ALA A 863 0.87 19.19 8.69
CA ALA A 863 1.53 20.49 8.70
C ALA A 863 2.85 20.40 9.48
N VAL A 864 3.91 20.96 8.94
CA VAL A 864 5.25 21.00 9.55
C VAL A 864 5.88 22.37 9.37
N ARG A 865 6.69 22.78 10.33
CA ARG A 865 7.56 23.96 10.17
C ARG A 865 8.94 23.49 9.77
N VAL A 866 9.40 23.95 8.62
CA VAL A 866 10.69 23.55 8.04
C VAL A 866 11.55 24.77 7.76
N ARG A 867 12.86 24.60 7.95
CA ARG A 867 13.87 25.59 7.57
C ARG A 867 14.39 25.24 6.19
N VAL A 868 14.48 26.23 5.31
CA VAL A 868 15.07 26.07 3.98
C VAL A 868 16.60 25.97 4.13
N GLU A 869 17.20 24.87 3.68
CA GLU A 869 18.65 24.66 3.71
C GLU A 869 19.29 25.13 2.40
N THR A 870 18.81 24.62 1.26
CA THR A 870 19.30 25.01 -0.05
C THR A 870 18.17 25.02 -1.08
N VAL A 871 18.25 25.94 -2.03
CA VAL A 871 17.35 26.02 -3.18
C VAL A 871 18.18 25.95 -4.46
N ASP A 872 18.02 24.88 -5.23
CA ASP A 872 18.59 24.71 -6.57
C ASP A 872 17.50 25.04 -7.60
N ALA A 873 17.49 26.30 -8.02
CA ALA A 873 16.47 26.80 -8.94
C ALA A 873 16.58 26.18 -10.35
N GLU A 874 17.78 25.77 -10.80
CA GLU A 874 17.99 25.18 -12.12
C GLU A 874 17.43 23.76 -12.19
N ARG A 875 17.57 23.00 -11.09
CA ARG A 875 17.09 21.62 -10.98
C ARG A 875 15.74 21.49 -10.29
N GLY A 876 15.18 22.60 -9.78
CA GLY A 876 13.93 22.61 -9.03
C GLY A 876 13.99 21.77 -7.74
N ARG A 877 15.16 21.73 -7.07
CA ARG A 877 15.37 20.94 -5.84
C ARG A 877 15.47 21.86 -4.63
N ILE A 878 14.71 21.57 -3.59
CA ILE A 878 14.73 22.29 -2.33
C ILE A 878 15.07 21.30 -1.22
N ARG A 879 16.14 21.59 -0.44
CA ARG A 879 16.46 20.83 0.77
C ARG A 879 15.90 21.56 1.98
N LEU A 880 15.31 20.79 2.87
CA LEU A 880 14.63 21.27 4.06
C LEU A 880 15.15 20.56 5.31
N ALA A 881 15.18 21.26 6.44
CA ALA A 881 15.41 20.70 7.75
C ALA A 881 14.22 21.00 8.66
N LEU A 882 13.97 20.18 9.69
CA LEU A 882 12.92 20.45 10.66
C LEU A 882 13.29 21.67 11.50
N ALA A 883 12.38 22.65 11.59
CA ALA A 883 12.60 23.86 12.40
C ALA A 883 12.48 23.57 13.91
N ASP A 884 13.27 24.28 14.74
CA ASP A 884 13.15 24.19 16.20
C ASP A 884 11.86 24.82 16.71
N GLN A 885 11.18 24.16 17.64
CA GLN A 885 10.01 24.73 18.33
C GLN A 885 10.38 25.85 19.32
N ARG A 886 11.67 26.13 19.54
CA ARG A 886 12.17 27.00 20.63
C ARG A 886 12.54 28.45 20.27
N THR A 887 12.34 28.90 19.03
CA THR A 887 12.76 30.27 18.65
C THR A 887 11.57 31.27 18.51
N ASN A 888 10.70 31.32 19.50
CA ASN A 888 9.76 32.45 19.61
C ASN A 888 9.66 32.98 21.07
N ARG A 889 10.80 33.15 21.73
CA ARG A 889 10.91 33.98 22.94
C ARG A 889 12.13 34.89 22.78
N GLY A 890 11.85 36.19 22.60
CA GLY A 890 12.76 37.26 22.95
C GLY A 890 13.57 37.87 21.82
N GLY A 891 12.96 38.61 20.92
CA GLY A 891 13.56 39.77 20.32
C GLY A 891 13.17 41.03 21.14
N ARG A 892 13.62 41.15 22.41
CA ARG A 892 13.69 42.46 23.07
C ARG A 892 15.06 43.04 22.73
N GLY A 893 15.00 44.16 22.07
CA GLY A 893 16.16 44.95 21.71
C GLY A 893 17.06 45.28 22.92
N ASN A 894 18.35 45.18 22.69
CA ASN A 894 19.32 45.95 23.42
C ASN A 894 19.76 47.08 22.50
N SER A 895 19.15 48.24 22.71
CA SER A 895 19.74 49.53 22.40
C SER A 895 20.49 49.93 23.66
N ALA A 896 21.81 49.95 23.62
CA ALA A 896 22.66 50.83 24.40
C ALA A 896 24.11 50.65 24.02
N GLY A 897 24.75 51.80 23.73
CA GLY A 897 26.18 52.05 23.72
C GLY A 897 26.84 52.18 22.36
#